data_593cc19237fe8e339df40097506a1820
#
_entry.id   593cc19237fe8e339df40097506a1820
#
_cell.length_a   1.000
_cell.length_b   1.000
_cell.length_c   1.000
_cell.angle_alpha   90.00
_cell.angle_beta   90.00
_cell.angle_gamma   90.00
#
_symmetry.space_group_name_H-M   'P 1'
#
loop_
_entity.id
_entity.type
_entity.pdbx_description
1 polymer ?
#
loop_
_entity_poly.entity_id
_entity_poly.type
_entity_poly.pdbx_seq_one_letter_code
_entity_poly.pdbx_strand_id
1 'polypeptide(L)'
;MVDGLRQAETLSSQGFKELFEGYGNFNNTRNSIEIENVKTATITKGADSLKSGSGALGGSVIFETKDARDYLIDKDYYLSYKRGYQTMNNQNLKTLTLAGRSKKFDILIIDTTRDGHEIENYDYKIYPNKQADLRAVGPTREKADPYQITRQSTLIKLGFQPNENHRLSVALDDSTLETKGIDLSYALRPYRTAGNEKYGERIINDQSKRKNIQFSYENFSQTPFWDHIKLSYSSQKITNKARSDEYCHQSTCNGVSNPQGLNLVEENGVYKIKDQYGGELEYKKGENDYYPRFRNSKNEDADNDVDSTGGTLDSVLINCEKLNCEKKFRVWVEKYENGEFTYQYEERKIKTETLNGKKYGKIQLEEGETARFLFPKSYGYSTDFVNDRDLNTHTQQIKLDLDKEFHLWHTQHQLKYGGLYEKTLKSMVNHQYDTAANVQWWAGNFFCNKLANGERTPAPDYSAYRCKLMNSDIGKDTYLIPVTTKNNVLYFGDNVQLTSWLGLDLNYRYDHVKYLPSYDEKTPVPKGLITGLFKKFGPKDYVYGSAYRKPRDYTDCTYNSDCYKKNFEENLALLLRKTDYKHHSYNLALNLDPTDWLRVQLKYANGFRAPTSDEIYMTFKHPQFSIQPNTDLKAETSKTKEVAFTFYKNSSYITLNAFQNDYRNFIDLVEVGERPIEEGSEIKYPFHQNQNRDRARVRGIEIASRLEMGDLFEKLQGFHLGYKFTYQKGRIKDNGLHPKYKEFLELNKDTHPEYEAIARKPQPMNALQPTTSVYNIGYDAPSQKWGVDMYITNVAAKKAKDSFNSQWTSMVARKEKQYTGNVKDIDASKANGKEVKDSRGLWRNNRYTVIDTIAYWKPIKNLTFTAGVYNLTNKKYLTWDSARSIRHIGTINRVKTATGEGLNRFYAPGRNYRMSVQFEF
;
A
#
# COMPACT_ATOMS: atom_id res chain seq x y z
N MET A 1 17.24 -4.23 -7.78
CA MET A 1 17.50 -4.87 -9.08
C MET A 1 17.50 -6.37 -8.90
N VAL A 2 17.23 -7.14 -9.95
CA VAL A 2 17.34 -8.61 -9.95
C VAL A 2 18.12 -9.02 -11.20
N ASP A 3 19.16 -9.80 -11.03
CA ASP A 3 20.05 -10.26 -12.11
C ASP A 3 20.54 -9.12 -13.04
N GLY A 4 20.87 -7.99 -12.46
CA GLY A 4 21.35 -6.81 -13.17
C GLY A 4 20.27 -5.96 -13.86
N LEU A 5 19.00 -6.38 -13.82
CA LEU A 5 17.88 -5.67 -14.42
C LEU A 5 17.06 -4.92 -13.39
N ARG A 6 16.59 -3.74 -13.75
CA ARG A 6 15.71 -2.95 -12.89
C ARG A 6 14.36 -3.63 -12.76
N GLN A 7 13.83 -3.66 -11.53
CA GLN A 7 12.48 -4.14 -11.31
C GLN A 7 11.46 -3.05 -11.63
N ALA A 8 10.37 -3.43 -12.27
CA ALA A 8 9.30 -2.52 -12.58
C ALA A 8 8.73 -1.90 -11.30
N GLU A 9 8.50 -0.61 -11.33
CA GLU A 9 7.81 0.07 -10.25
C GLU A 9 6.35 -0.33 -10.26
N THR A 10 5.85 -0.84 -9.16
CA THR A 10 4.42 -1.07 -8.99
C THR A 10 3.71 0.27 -8.75
N LEU A 11 2.45 0.35 -9.15
CA LEU A 11 1.59 1.46 -8.77
C LEU A 11 1.29 1.35 -7.27
N SER A 12 2.14 1.93 -6.48
CA SER A 12 1.89 2.20 -5.08
C SER A 12 2.47 3.54 -4.77
N SER A 13 1.66 4.54 -4.63
CA SER A 13 2.19 5.82 -4.22
C SER A 13 2.53 5.76 -2.74
N GLN A 14 3.77 6.05 -2.40
CA GLN A 14 4.17 6.18 -0.99
C GLN A 14 3.46 7.36 -0.33
N GLY A 15 3.15 8.42 -1.09
CA GLY A 15 2.37 9.54 -0.61
C GLY A 15 0.94 9.17 -0.28
N PHE A 16 0.34 8.24 -1.00
CA PHE A 16 -0.97 7.71 -0.69
C PHE A 16 -1.02 6.95 0.63
N LYS A 17 0.06 6.32 1.02
CA LYS A 17 0.13 5.58 2.28
C LYS A 17 -0.20 6.46 3.49
N GLU A 18 0.04 7.75 3.41
CA GLU A 18 -0.24 8.68 4.50
C GLU A 18 -1.65 9.28 4.45
N LEU A 19 -2.26 9.37 3.29
CA LEU A 19 -3.56 10.00 3.08
C LEU A 19 -4.67 9.02 2.71
N PHE A 20 -4.31 7.94 2.03
CA PHE A 20 -5.24 7.00 1.43
C PHE A 20 -5.09 5.61 2.02
N GLU A 21 -5.74 5.45 3.09
CA GLU A 21 -5.80 4.21 3.78
C GLU A 21 -6.99 3.41 3.27
N GLY A 22 -7.13 2.91 2.27
CA GLY A 22 -8.33 2.23 1.86
C GLY A 22 -8.16 1.43 0.60
N TYR A 23 -6.93 1.34 0.15
CA TYR A 23 -6.64 0.65 -1.09
C TYR A 23 -6.15 -0.78 -0.88
N GLY A 24 -6.57 -1.41 0.21
CA GLY A 24 -6.20 -2.78 0.52
C GLY A 24 -4.70 -2.92 0.80
N ASN A 25 -4.22 -4.15 0.74
CA ASN A 25 -2.82 -4.48 1.00
C ASN A 25 -1.84 -4.06 -0.13
N PHE A 26 -2.34 -3.45 -1.20
CA PHE A 26 -1.52 -3.05 -2.35
C PHE A 26 -0.48 -2.00 -2.04
N ASN A 27 -0.75 -1.14 -1.08
CA ASN A 27 0.19 -0.09 -0.69
C ASN A 27 1.50 -0.64 -0.13
N ASN A 28 1.53 -1.92 0.25
CA ASN A 28 2.69 -2.58 0.84
C ASN A 28 3.33 -3.62 -0.10
N THR A 29 2.68 -4.00 -1.19
CA THR A 29 3.22 -4.96 -2.15
C THR A 29 4.13 -4.25 -3.13
N ARG A 30 5.36 -4.07 -2.74
CA ARG A 30 6.41 -3.89 -3.73
C ARG A 30 6.59 -5.21 -4.48
N ASN A 31 7.13 -5.11 -5.66
CA ASN A 31 7.54 -6.20 -6.51
C ASN A 31 8.52 -7.14 -5.76
N SER A 32 8.01 -7.86 -4.78
CA SER A 32 8.83 -8.67 -3.88
C SER A 32 9.28 -9.94 -4.57
N ILE A 33 10.58 -10.17 -4.58
CA ILE A 33 11.15 -11.43 -5.04
C ILE A 33 10.96 -12.53 -3.97
N GLU A 34 10.80 -13.78 -4.41
CA GLU A 34 10.83 -14.92 -3.50
C GLU A 34 12.27 -15.19 -3.04
N ILE A 35 12.46 -15.18 -1.72
CA ILE A 35 13.81 -15.31 -1.13
C ILE A 35 14.47 -16.66 -1.42
N GLU A 36 13.68 -17.73 -1.60
CA GLU A 36 14.21 -19.04 -1.95
C GLU A 36 14.85 -19.07 -3.35
N ASN A 37 14.50 -18.12 -4.21
CA ASN A 37 15.11 -17.94 -5.54
C ASN A 37 16.45 -17.19 -5.49
N VAL A 38 16.77 -16.55 -4.36
CA VAL A 38 17.89 -15.62 -4.26
C VAL A 38 19.16 -16.34 -3.81
N LYS A 39 20.25 -16.11 -4.55
CA LYS A 39 21.62 -16.54 -4.20
C LYS A 39 22.29 -15.50 -3.29
N THR A 40 22.30 -14.26 -3.72
CA THR A 40 22.91 -13.14 -2.97
C THR A 40 21.99 -11.93 -2.96
N ALA A 41 22.06 -11.17 -1.87
CA ALA A 41 21.45 -9.86 -1.76
C ALA A 41 22.52 -8.85 -1.32
N THR A 42 22.82 -7.90 -2.21
CA THR A 42 23.78 -6.84 -1.95
C THR A 42 23.04 -5.55 -1.61
N ILE A 43 23.30 -5.00 -0.44
CA ILE A 43 22.71 -3.76 0.03
C ILE A 43 23.78 -2.67 0.01
N THR A 44 23.56 -1.62 -0.79
CA THR A 44 24.39 -0.42 -0.81
C THR A 44 23.68 0.69 -0.07
N LYS A 45 24.34 1.32 0.88
CA LYS A 45 23.87 2.50 1.62
C LYS A 45 24.41 3.77 0.97
N GLY A 46 23.64 4.86 1.07
CA GLY A 46 23.96 6.10 0.36
C GLY A 46 23.58 6.07 -1.12
N ALA A 47 23.83 7.15 -1.85
CA ALA A 47 23.51 7.23 -3.27
C ALA A 47 24.28 6.17 -4.07
N ASP A 48 23.56 5.40 -4.90
CA ASP A 48 24.10 4.33 -5.74
C ASP A 48 23.45 4.32 -7.12
N SER A 49 23.62 5.41 -7.84
CA SER A 49 22.98 5.56 -9.15
C SER A 49 23.66 4.75 -10.25
N LEU A 50 24.95 4.42 -10.13
CA LEU A 50 25.64 3.64 -11.17
C LEU A 50 24.97 2.29 -11.40
N LYS A 51 24.82 1.50 -10.34
CA LYS A 51 24.26 0.15 -10.42
C LYS A 51 22.75 0.16 -10.58
N SER A 52 22.07 1.05 -9.85
CA SER A 52 20.61 1.00 -9.68
C SER A 52 19.85 2.05 -10.47
N GLY A 53 20.51 3.07 -11.00
CA GLY A 53 19.90 4.14 -11.79
C GLY A 53 19.03 5.07 -10.97
N SER A 54 17.99 5.60 -11.64
CA SER A 54 17.01 6.48 -11.00
C SER A 54 16.34 5.79 -9.81
N GLY A 55 16.29 6.48 -8.67
CA GLY A 55 15.63 6.01 -7.45
C GLY A 55 16.58 5.63 -6.30
N ALA A 56 17.86 5.47 -6.57
CA ALA A 56 18.85 5.11 -5.54
C ALA A 56 19.40 6.34 -4.79
N LEU A 57 18.52 7.13 -4.19
CA LEU A 57 18.88 8.35 -3.46
C LEU A 57 19.53 8.08 -2.10
N GLY A 58 19.11 7.03 -1.43
CA GLY A 58 19.59 6.65 -0.09
C GLY A 58 20.16 5.25 0.00
N GLY A 59 20.14 4.51 -1.10
CA GLY A 59 20.67 3.16 -1.17
C GLY A 59 19.98 2.30 -2.23
N SER A 60 20.49 1.09 -2.41
CA SER A 60 19.94 0.11 -3.32
C SER A 60 19.99 -1.30 -2.74
N VAL A 61 19.13 -2.18 -3.25
CA VAL A 61 19.18 -3.62 -3.00
C VAL A 61 19.25 -4.33 -4.35
N ILE A 62 20.27 -5.16 -4.50
CA ILE A 62 20.52 -5.92 -5.71
C ILE A 62 20.46 -7.40 -5.33
N PHE A 63 19.57 -8.14 -5.99
CA PHE A 63 19.44 -9.57 -5.85
C PHE A 63 20.05 -10.28 -7.05
N GLU A 64 20.78 -11.33 -6.80
CA GLU A 64 21.16 -12.31 -7.79
C GLU A 64 20.38 -13.60 -7.52
N THR A 65 19.73 -14.12 -8.54
CA THR A 65 18.99 -15.37 -8.41
C THR A 65 19.91 -16.55 -8.67
N LYS A 66 19.57 -17.67 -8.05
CA LYS A 66 20.27 -18.94 -8.19
C LYS A 66 20.31 -19.37 -9.66
N ASP A 67 21.39 -20.07 -10.05
CA ASP A 67 21.63 -20.64 -11.37
C ASP A 67 21.95 -22.13 -11.26
N ALA A 68 21.74 -22.91 -12.32
CA ALA A 68 22.08 -24.32 -12.32
C ALA A 68 23.55 -24.57 -11.98
N ARG A 69 24.45 -23.70 -12.44
CA ARG A 69 25.89 -23.78 -12.16
C ARG A 69 26.25 -23.69 -10.68
N ASP A 70 25.40 -23.07 -9.85
CA ASP A 70 25.62 -22.98 -8.40
C ASP A 70 25.51 -24.34 -7.70
N TYR A 71 24.80 -25.29 -8.32
CA TYR A 71 24.52 -26.62 -7.78
C TYR A 71 25.31 -27.75 -8.46
N LEU A 72 25.78 -27.52 -9.70
CA LEU A 72 26.33 -28.54 -10.58
C LEU A 72 27.86 -28.43 -10.73
N ILE A 73 28.57 -28.05 -9.67
CA ILE A 73 30.04 -27.89 -9.70
C ILE A 73 30.68 -29.27 -9.93
N ASP A 74 30.37 -30.25 -9.09
CA ASP A 74 30.99 -31.58 -9.10
C ASP A 74 29.99 -32.69 -9.46
N LYS A 75 28.81 -32.36 -9.95
CA LYS A 75 27.74 -33.30 -10.26
C LYS A 75 26.86 -32.81 -11.39
N ASP A 76 26.17 -33.73 -12.07
CA ASP A 76 25.30 -33.38 -13.20
C ASP A 76 23.82 -33.26 -12.85
N TYR A 77 23.46 -33.53 -11.58
CA TYR A 77 22.10 -33.35 -11.09
C TYR A 77 22.11 -32.94 -9.62
N TYR A 78 21.06 -32.21 -9.24
CA TYR A 78 20.78 -31.78 -7.88
C TYR A 78 19.28 -31.76 -7.62
N LEU A 79 18.90 -32.27 -6.46
CA LEU A 79 17.54 -32.25 -5.97
C LEU A 79 17.56 -31.75 -4.53
N SER A 80 16.72 -30.80 -4.20
CA SER A 80 16.49 -30.38 -2.83
C SER A 80 15.00 -30.17 -2.56
N TYR A 81 14.57 -30.63 -1.40
CA TYR A 81 13.24 -30.35 -0.89
C TYR A 81 13.33 -29.73 0.49
N LYS A 82 12.74 -28.54 0.63
CA LYS A 82 12.68 -27.81 1.90
C LYS A 82 11.25 -27.64 2.35
N ARG A 83 11.00 -27.96 3.61
CA ARG A 83 9.74 -27.67 4.28
C ARG A 83 9.97 -26.80 5.49
N GLY A 84 9.16 -25.75 5.64
CA GLY A 84 9.23 -24.83 6.76
C GLY A 84 7.88 -24.52 7.36
N TYR A 85 7.89 -24.12 8.62
CA TYR A 85 6.71 -23.67 9.34
C TYR A 85 7.06 -22.52 10.26
N GLN A 86 6.19 -21.55 10.37
CA GLN A 86 6.31 -20.46 11.35
C GLN A 86 4.98 -20.20 12.05
N THR A 87 5.04 -20.02 13.37
CA THR A 87 3.83 -19.84 14.20
C THR A 87 3.26 -18.43 14.14
N MET A 88 4.05 -17.45 13.74
CA MET A 88 3.67 -16.03 13.71
C MET A 88 2.43 -15.76 12.86
N ASN A 89 2.22 -16.55 11.83
CA ASN A 89 1.09 -16.46 10.91
C ASN A 89 0.67 -17.84 10.36
N ASN A 90 0.99 -18.91 11.09
CA ASN A 90 0.76 -20.31 10.71
C ASN A 90 1.20 -20.63 9.27
N GLN A 91 2.28 -19.99 8.81
CA GLN A 91 2.72 -20.15 7.44
C GLN A 91 3.48 -21.45 7.22
N ASN A 92 3.02 -22.22 6.26
CA ASN A 92 3.71 -23.38 5.71
C ASN A 92 4.52 -22.97 4.47
N LEU A 93 5.77 -23.36 4.44
CA LEU A 93 6.68 -23.22 3.30
C LEU A 93 6.94 -24.59 2.68
N LYS A 94 6.92 -24.66 1.36
CA LYS A 94 7.37 -25.80 0.58
C LYS A 94 8.22 -25.28 -0.56
N THR A 95 9.44 -25.78 -0.71
CA THR A 95 10.32 -25.44 -1.83
C THR A 95 10.92 -26.69 -2.43
N LEU A 96 10.78 -26.85 -3.72
CA LEU A 96 11.44 -27.88 -4.51
C LEU A 96 12.49 -27.20 -5.40
N THR A 97 13.72 -27.69 -5.37
CA THR A 97 14.79 -27.23 -6.26
C THR A 97 15.33 -28.43 -7.04
N LEU A 98 15.34 -28.29 -8.36
CA LEU A 98 15.88 -29.26 -9.29
C LEU A 98 16.91 -28.59 -10.17
N ALA A 99 18.10 -29.17 -10.28
CA ALA A 99 19.09 -28.74 -11.29
C ALA A 99 19.63 -29.96 -12.01
N GLY A 100 19.93 -29.78 -13.30
CA GLY A 100 20.47 -30.83 -14.12
C GLY A 100 21.32 -30.30 -15.26
N ARG A 101 22.35 -31.07 -15.64
CA ARG A 101 23.20 -30.75 -16.78
C ARG A 101 23.32 -31.99 -17.68
N SER A 102 23.17 -31.75 -18.96
CA SER A 102 23.42 -32.78 -19.97
C SER A 102 24.19 -32.14 -21.15
N LYS A 103 25.43 -32.58 -21.35
CA LYS A 103 26.31 -32.05 -22.37
C LYS A 103 26.48 -30.52 -22.24
N LYS A 104 25.88 -29.78 -23.18
CA LYS A 104 25.97 -28.31 -23.29
C LYS A 104 24.78 -27.60 -22.70
N PHE A 105 23.81 -28.33 -22.20
CA PHE A 105 22.56 -27.77 -21.62
C PHE A 105 22.53 -27.93 -20.12
N ASP A 106 22.02 -26.92 -19.45
CA ASP A 106 21.70 -26.99 -18.04
C ASP A 106 20.29 -26.42 -17.79
N ILE A 107 19.68 -26.90 -16.69
CA ILE A 107 18.36 -26.45 -16.26
C ILE A 107 18.35 -26.28 -14.74
N LEU A 108 17.65 -25.25 -14.27
CA LEU A 108 17.28 -25.04 -12.89
C LEU A 108 15.78 -24.80 -12.81
N ILE A 109 15.12 -25.47 -11.86
CA ILE A 109 13.72 -25.23 -11.50
C ILE A 109 13.65 -25.04 -9.98
N ILE A 110 13.07 -23.94 -9.53
CA ILE A 110 12.75 -23.71 -8.12
C ILE A 110 11.27 -23.38 -8.04
N ASP A 111 10.52 -24.20 -7.33
CA ASP A 111 9.10 -23.99 -7.08
C ASP A 111 8.87 -23.82 -5.59
N THR A 112 8.23 -22.71 -5.20
CA THR A 112 8.00 -22.35 -3.79
C THR A 112 6.55 -21.98 -3.57
N THR A 113 5.96 -22.57 -2.55
CA THR A 113 4.63 -22.21 -2.05
C THR A 113 4.71 -21.82 -0.58
N ARG A 114 4.05 -20.71 -0.26
CA ARG A 114 3.83 -20.24 1.11
C ARG A 114 2.34 -20.06 1.32
N ASP A 115 1.81 -20.70 2.33
CA ASP A 115 0.39 -20.61 2.69
C ASP A 115 0.26 -20.36 4.19
N GLY A 116 -0.47 -19.31 4.56
CA GLY A 116 -0.62 -18.88 5.94
C GLY A 116 -1.73 -17.84 6.07
N HIS A 117 -1.74 -17.18 7.20
CA HIS A 117 -2.71 -16.12 7.49
C HIS A 117 -2.03 -14.80 7.89
N GLU A 118 -2.78 -13.83 8.38
CA GLU A 118 -2.25 -12.57 8.91
C GLU A 118 -1.23 -12.79 10.01
N ILE A 119 -0.34 -11.81 10.19
CA ILE A 119 0.61 -11.83 11.31
C ILE A 119 -0.15 -11.60 12.61
N GLU A 120 -0.04 -12.54 13.54
CA GLU A 120 -0.62 -12.44 14.88
C GLU A 120 0.11 -11.35 15.69
N ASN A 121 -0.58 -10.27 16.04
CA ASN A 121 -0.04 -9.26 16.93
C ASN A 121 0.08 -9.77 18.36
N TYR A 122 0.76 -9.04 19.23
CA TYR A 122 0.84 -9.37 20.65
C TYR A 122 -0.55 -9.52 21.25
N ASP A 123 -0.77 -10.52 22.10
CA ASP A 123 -2.09 -10.86 22.70
C ASP A 123 -3.19 -11.25 21.67
N TYR A 124 -2.82 -11.62 20.45
CA TYR A 124 -3.77 -11.96 19.39
C TYR A 124 -4.85 -12.95 19.83
N LYS A 125 -4.48 -13.99 20.59
CA LYS A 125 -5.39 -15.07 20.99
C LYS A 125 -6.35 -14.70 22.11
N ILE A 126 -6.07 -13.62 22.85
CA ILE A 126 -6.90 -13.14 23.98
C ILE A 126 -8.15 -12.45 23.48
N TYR A 127 -8.04 -11.76 22.34
CA TYR A 127 -9.14 -10.96 21.81
C TYR A 127 -10.14 -11.80 21.00
N PRO A 128 -11.44 -11.58 21.18
CA PRO A 128 -12.49 -12.33 20.50
C PRO A 128 -12.60 -11.96 19.02
N ASN A 129 -13.15 -12.89 18.22
CA ASN A 129 -13.55 -12.65 16.83
C ASN A 129 -15.05 -12.35 16.69
N LYS A 130 -15.82 -12.36 17.77
CA LYS A 130 -17.27 -12.19 17.72
C LYS A 130 -17.62 -10.74 17.40
N GLN A 131 -18.35 -10.50 16.34
CA GLN A 131 -18.81 -9.18 15.90
C GLN A 131 -19.62 -8.40 16.93
N ALA A 132 -20.28 -9.12 17.87
CA ALA A 132 -21.01 -8.51 18.97
C ALA A 132 -20.12 -7.79 19.99
N ASP A 133 -18.83 -8.06 20.02
CA ASP A 133 -17.87 -7.36 20.86
C ASP A 133 -17.33 -6.14 20.10
N LEU A 134 -17.53 -4.94 20.61
CA LEU A 134 -17.03 -3.70 20.04
C LEU A 134 -15.51 -3.68 19.85
N ARG A 135 -14.78 -4.51 20.61
CA ARG A 135 -13.32 -4.70 20.46
C ARG A 135 -12.95 -5.59 19.27
N ALA A 136 -13.92 -6.22 18.65
CA ALA A 136 -13.71 -7.11 17.50
C ALA A 136 -13.79 -6.39 16.14
N VAL A 137 -14.35 -5.19 16.10
CA VAL A 137 -14.61 -4.45 14.85
C VAL A 137 -14.25 -2.96 14.97
N GLY A 138 -13.95 -2.33 13.84
CA GLY A 138 -13.69 -0.91 13.73
C GLY A 138 -12.41 -0.43 14.40
N PRO A 139 -12.32 0.86 14.74
CA PRO A 139 -11.12 1.46 15.34
C PRO A 139 -10.73 0.87 16.69
N THR A 140 -11.68 0.27 17.40
CA THR A 140 -11.47 -0.35 18.71
C THR A 140 -11.00 -1.80 18.63
N ARG A 141 -10.91 -2.36 17.42
CA ARG A 141 -10.41 -3.72 17.20
C ARG A 141 -8.97 -3.87 17.69
N GLU A 142 -8.74 -4.84 18.55
CA GLU A 142 -7.45 -5.06 19.24
C GLU A 142 -6.57 -6.15 18.61
N LYS A 143 -7.04 -6.73 17.51
CA LYS A 143 -6.43 -7.88 16.86
C LYS A 143 -6.32 -7.64 15.36
N ALA A 144 -5.28 -8.17 14.71
CA ALA A 144 -5.10 -8.11 13.27
C ALA A 144 -6.33 -8.66 12.52
N ASP A 145 -6.60 -8.12 11.35
CA ASP A 145 -7.73 -8.55 10.53
C ASP A 145 -7.48 -9.94 9.92
N PRO A 146 -8.51 -10.80 9.83
CA PRO A 146 -8.35 -12.17 9.38
C PRO A 146 -8.14 -12.25 7.88
N TYR A 147 -6.98 -12.73 7.46
CA TYR A 147 -6.61 -12.94 6.05
C TYR A 147 -6.06 -14.34 5.84
N GLN A 148 -6.37 -14.93 4.71
CA GLN A 148 -5.62 -16.02 4.11
C GLN A 148 -4.64 -15.43 3.11
N ILE A 149 -3.36 -15.76 3.24
CA ILE A 149 -2.28 -15.23 2.40
C ILE A 149 -1.54 -16.39 1.77
N THR A 150 -1.62 -16.48 0.45
CA THR A 150 -0.95 -17.53 -0.33
C THR A 150 0.02 -16.89 -1.31
N ARG A 151 1.26 -17.37 -1.32
CA ARG A 151 2.27 -17.00 -2.30
C ARG A 151 2.75 -18.23 -3.03
N GLN A 152 2.80 -18.14 -4.35
CA GLN A 152 3.40 -19.14 -5.23
C GLN A 152 4.47 -18.45 -6.09
N SER A 153 5.60 -19.14 -6.27
CA SER A 153 6.71 -18.63 -7.08
C SER A 153 7.39 -19.77 -7.78
N THR A 154 7.57 -19.67 -9.09
CA THR A 154 8.29 -20.63 -9.91
C THR A 154 9.37 -19.90 -10.70
N LEU A 155 10.63 -20.31 -10.50
CA LEU A 155 11.79 -19.86 -11.28
C LEU A 155 12.29 -21.02 -12.12
N ILE A 156 12.39 -20.83 -13.44
CA ILE A 156 12.97 -21.77 -14.39
C ILE A 156 14.11 -21.07 -15.13
N LYS A 157 15.29 -21.66 -15.12
CA LYS A 157 16.42 -21.18 -15.94
C LYS A 157 16.91 -22.30 -16.85
N LEU A 158 17.10 -22.00 -18.10
CA LEU A 158 17.68 -22.89 -19.11
C LEU A 158 18.96 -22.24 -19.61
N GLY A 159 20.05 -22.99 -19.62
CA GLY A 159 21.33 -22.56 -20.15
C GLY A 159 21.79 -23.45 -21.31
N PHE A 160 22.41 -22.82 -22.28
CA PHE A 160 23.09 -23.49 -23.39
C PHE A 160 24.48 -22.90 -23.57
N GLN A 161 25.49 -23.72 -23.36
CA GLN A 161 26.89 -23.34 -23.46
C GLN A 161 27.57 -24.16 -24.59
N PRO A 162 27.56 -23.68 -25.87
CA PRO A 162 28.11 -24.42 -27.00
C PRO A 162 29.61 -24.65 -26.87
N ASN A 163 30.33 -23.73 -26.23
CA ASN A 163 31.77 -23.81 -25.94
C ASN A 163 32.09 -22.93 -24.72
N GLU A 164 33.34 -22.87 -24.31
CA GLU A 164 33.80 -22.14 -23.13
C GLU A 164 33.54 -20.61 -23.20
N ASN A 165 33.50 -20.06 -24.39
CA ASN A 165 33.40 -18.61 -24.62
C ASN A 165 31.96 -18.11 -24.75
N HIS A 166 30.98 -18.96 -25.02
CA HIS A 166 29.61 -18.52 -25.31
C HIS A 166 28.57 -19.19 -24.45
N ARG A 167 27.67 -18.42 -23.91
CA ARG A 167 26.50 -18.92 -23.15
C ARG A 167 25.23 -18.17 -23.56
N LEU A 168 24.19 -18.92 -23.83
CA LEU A 168 22.82 -18.43 -23.99
C LEU A 168 21.99 -18.91 -22.80
N SER A 169 21.14 -18.07 -22.28
CA SER A 169 20.24 -18.47 -21.20
C SER A 169 18.87 -17.82 -21.30
N VAL A 170 17.88 -18.54 -20.81
CA VAL A 170 16.50 -18.07 -20.68
C VAL A 170 16.07 -18.28 -19.24
N ALA A 171 15.52 -17.24 -18.64
CA ALA A 171 14.93 -17.32 -17.30
C ALA A 171 13.45 -16.94 -17.34
N LEU A 172 12.63 -17.75 -16.71
CA LEU A 172 11.21 -17.53 -16.48
C LEU A 172 10.97 -17.41 -14.98
N ASP A 173 10.38 -16.30 -14.54
CA ASP A 173 10.04 -16.06 -13.13
C ASP A 173 8.56 -15.65 -13.05
N ASP A 174 7.75 -16.55 -12.52
CA ASP A 174 6.31 -16.32 -12.28
C ASP A 174 6.05 -16.32 -10.78
N SER A 175 5.43 -15.28 -10.26
CA SER A 175 5.02 -15.26 -8.88
C SER A 175 3.63 -14.64 -8.72
N THR A 176 2.85 -15.24 -7.82
CA THR A 176 1.50 -14.81 -7.47
C THR A 176 1.40 -14.70 -5.96
N LEU A 177 0.89 -13.56 -5.50
CA LEU A 177 0.49 -13.34 -4.11
C LEU A 177 -1.01 -13.09 -4.08
N GLU A 178 -1.74 -13.88 -3.32
CA GLU A 178 -3.17 -13.72 -3.07
C GLU A 178 -3.41 -13.42 -1.60
N THR A 179 -4.31 -12.46 -1.34
CA THR A 179 -4.78 -12.11 0.00
C THR A 179 -6.30 -12.10 -0.01
N LYS A 180 -6.91 -12.96 0.77
CA LYS A 180 -8.36 -13.06 0.93
C LYS A 180 -8.72 -12.91 2.40
N GLY A 181 -9.76 -12.17 2.69
CA GLY A 181 -10.19 -11.99 4.08
C GLY A 181 -11.13 -10.83 4.29
N ILE A 182 -11.20 -10.36 5.53
CA ILE A 182 -12.14 -9.33 5.94
C ILE A 182 -11.40 -8.26 6.74
N ASP A 183 -11.52 -7.01 6.31
CA ASP A 183 -11.02 -5.84 7.06
C ASP A 183 -12.00 -5.49 8.20
N LEU A 184 -11.98 -6.22 9.27
CA LEU A 184 -12.84 -5.97 10.43
C LEU A 184 -12.49 -4.66 11.17
N SER A 185 -11.26 -4.19 11.06
CA SER A 185 -10.84 -2.90 11.62
C SER A 185 -11.28 -1.71 10.77
N TYR A 186 -11.90 -1.95 9.63
CA TYR A 186 -12.35 -0.92 8.74
C TYR A 186 -13.42 -0.04 9.39
N ALA A 187 -13.15 1.26 9.46
CA ALA A 187 -14.12 2.23 9.91
C ALA A 187 -14.84 2.80 8.69
N LEU A 188 -16.08 2.47 8.52
CA LEU A 188 -16.91 3.16 7.54
C LEU A 188 -16.94 4.65 7.84
N ARG A 189 -16.98 5.45 6.81
CA ARG A 189 -16.97 6.91 6.90
C ARG A 189 -17.98 7.37 7.95
N PRO A 190 -17.54 8.18 8.91
CA PRO A 190 -18.51 8.74 9.86
C PRO A 190 -19.46 9.63 9.07
N TYR A 191 -20.71 9.23 8.99
CA TYR A 191 -21.76 10.14 8.64
C TYR A 191 -21.88 11.16 9.80
N ARG A 192 -22.13 12.37 9.46
CA ARG A 192 -21.97 13.62 10.22
C ARG A 192 -22.80 13.79 11.49
N THR A 193 -23.32 12.77 12.06
CA THR A 193 -23.97 12.88 13.37
C THR A 193 -22.93 12.64 14.45
N ALA A 194 -22.68 13.70 15.21
CA ALA A 194 -21.75 13.69 16.32
C ALA A 194 -21.93 12.46 17.20
N GLY A 195 -20.86 11.72 17.39
CA GLY A 195 -20.72 10.75 18.46
C GLY A 195 -20.88 9.27 18.14
N ASN A 196 -21.38 8.90 16.97
CA ASN A 196 -21.55 7.48 16.63
C ASN A 196 -20.64 7.09 15.43
N GLU A 197 -19.44 6.64 15.72
CA GLU A 197 -18.62 5.94 14.75
C GLU A 197 -19.26 4.60 14.43
N LYS A 198 -19.51 4.35 13.16
CA LYS A 198 -20.18 3.15 12.68
C LYS A 198 -19.16 2.27 11.93
N TYR A 199 -19.33 0.98 12.08
CA TYR A 199 -18.38 -0.01 11.62
C TYR A 199 -19.02 -0.89 10.56
N GLY A 200 -18.24 -1.27 9.58
CA GLY A 200 -18.68 -2.18 8.55
C GLY A 200 -17.67 -3.26 8.29
N GLU A 201 -18.00 -4.13 7.38
CA GLU A 201 -17.10 -5.14 6.87
C GLU A 201 -16.64 -4.75 5.48
N ARG A 202 -15.38 -5.03 5.19
CA ARG A 202 -14.81 -4.95 3.86
C ARG A 202 -14.15 -6.29 3.55
N ILE A 203 -14.75 -7.01 2.61
CA ILE A 203 -14.19 -8.27 2.10
C ILE A 203 -13.09 -7.92 1.10
N ILE A 204 -11.96 -8.60 1.22
CA ILE A 204 -10.79 -8.40 0.36
C ILE A 204 -10.49 -9.68 -0.40
N ASN A 205 -10.20 -9.51 -1.68
CA ASN A 205 -9.69 -10.55 -2.56
C ASN A 205 -8.66 -9.94 -3.52
N ASP A 206 -7.48 -9.67 -2.97
CA ASP A 206 -6.40 -9.01 -3.67
C ASP A 206 -5.45 -10.02 -4.31
N GLN A 207 -4.99 -9.73 -5.52
CA GLN A 207 -4.03 -10.55 -6.24
C GLN A 207 -2.91 -9.68 -6.83
N SER A 208 -1.67 -10.04 -6.57
CA SER A 208 -0.50 -9.49 -7.24
C SER A 208 0.18 -10.59 -8.04
N LYS A 209 0.26 -10.41 -9.36
CA LYS A 209 0.87 -11.37 -10.27
C LYS A 209 2.02 -10.73 -11.01
N ARG A 210 3.18 -11.36 -10.97
CA ARG A 210 4.37 -10.96 -11.70
C ARG A 210 4.82 -12.09 -12.61
N LYS A 211 5.04 -11.76 -13.88
CA LYS A 211 5.64 -12.65 -14.87
C LYS A 211 6.82 -11.95 -15.49
N ASN A 212 7.97 -12.58 -15.48
CA ASN A 212 9.18 -12.10 -16.11
C ASN A 212 9.78 -13.17 -17.01
N ILE A 213 10.14 -12.79 -18.22
CA ILE A 213 10.96 -13.58 -19.12
C ILE A 213 12.23 -12.80 -19.43
N GLN A 214 13.37 -13.47 -19.34
CA GLN A 214 14.67 -12.87 -19.61
C GLN A 214 15.47 -13.79 -20.55
N PHE A 215 16.06 -13.19 -21.56
CA PHE A 215 17.04 -13.81 -22.44
C PHE A 215 18.39 -13.16 -22.18
N SER A 216 19.45 -13.94 -22.09
CA SER A 216 20.80 -13.42 -21.91
C SER A 216 21.77 -14.17 -22.84
N TYR A 217 22.69 -13.41 -23.39
CA TYR A 217 23.86 -13.90 -24.10
C TYR A 217 25.10 -13.40 -23.40
N GLU A 218 26.02 -14.29 -23.08
CA GLU A 218 27.31 -13.99 -22.46
C GLU A 218 28.44 -14.48 -23.38
N ASN A 219 29.47 -13.67 -23.49
CA ASN A 219 30.73 -14.02 -24.18
C ASN A 219 31.89 -13.72 -23.26
N PHE A 220 32.73 -14.71 -23.05
CA PHE A 220 33.90 -14.69 -22.17
C PHE A 220 35.22 -14.64 -22.94
N SER A 221 35.20 -14.38 -24.28
CA SER A 221 36.39 -14.23 -25.08
C SER A 221 37.14 -12.98 -24.65
N GLN A 222 38.44 -13.12 -24.43
CA GLN A 222 39.31 -11.97 -24.14
C GLN A 222 39.59 -11.21 -25.43
N THR A 223 39.18 -9.98 -25.49
CA THR A 223 39.36 -9.06 -26.59
C THR A 223 40.00 -7.75 -26.13
N PRO A 224 40.46 -6.87 -27.04
CA PRO A 224 40.90 -5.53 -26.63
C PRO A 224 39.84 -4.69 -25.95
N PHE A 225 38.55 -4.98 -26.16
CA PHE A 225 37.41 -4.18 -25.66
C PHE A 225 36.70 -4.80 -24.44
N TRP A 226 36.65 -6.11 -24.34
CA TRP A 226 36.01 -6.81 -23.22
C TRP A 226 36.72 -8.13 -22.93
N ASP A 227 36.62 -8.55 -21.66
CA ASP A 227 36.91 -9.89 -21.18
C ASP A 227 35.61 -10.65 -20.91
N HIS A 228 34.52 -9.89 -20.65
CA HIS A 228 33.18 -10.40 -20.56
C HIS A 228 32.18 -9.39 -21.12
N ILE A 229 31.28 -9.87 -21.95
CA ILE A 229 30.15 -9.09 -22.45
C ILE A 229 28.85 -9.83 -22.14
N LYS A 230 27.87 -9.13 -21.68
CA LYS A 230 26.52 -9.66 -21.41
C LYS A 230 25.47 -8.78 -22.07
N LEU A 231 24.73 -9.36 -23.00
CA LEU A 231 23.52 -8.76 -23.56
C LEU A 231 22.30 -9.42 -22.93
N SER A 232 21.41 -8.63 -22.36
CA SER A 232 20.20 -9.11 -21.72
C SER A 232 18.97 -8.40 -22.28
N TYR A 233 17.92 -9.17 -22.53
CA TYR A 233 16.58 -8.65 -22.79
C TYR A 233 15.63 -9.21 -21.74
N SER A 234 14.74 -8.36 -21.18
CA SER A 234 13.68 -8.83 -20.31
C SER A 234 12.35 -8.18 -20.63
N SER A 235 11.27 -8.93 -20.41
CA SER A 235 9.90 -8.47 -20.45
C SER A 235 9.20 -8.88 -19.17
N GLN A 236 8.84 -7.89 -18.35
CA GLN A 236 8.19 -8.09 -17.07
C GLN A 236 6.79 -7.47 -17.06
N LYS A 237 5.81 -8.27 -16.73
CA LYS A 237 4.42 -7.85 -16.58
C LYS A 237 3.99 -8.04 -15.13
N ILE A 238 3.51 -6.98 -14.51
CA ILE A 238 2.93 -6.99 -13.18
C ILE A 238 1.47 -6.57 -13.29
N THR A 239 0.59 -7.37 -12.73
CA THR A 239 -0.83 -7.06 -12.63
C THR A 239 -1.23 -7.16 -11.16
N ASN A 240 -1.61 -6.04 -10.58
CA ASN A 240 -2.18 -5.98 -9.25
C ASN A 240 -3.68 -5.78 -9.37
N LYS A 241 -4.45 -6.71 -8.82
CA LYS A 241 -5.90 -6.63 -8.77
C LYS A 241 -6.31 -6.34 -7.33
N ALA A 242 -6.85 -5.14 -7.10
CA ALA A 242 -7.47 -4.79 -5.84
C ALA A 242 -8.96 -5.06 -5.92
N ARG A 243 -9.45 -5.94 -5.08
CA ARG A 243 -10.85 -6.32 -5.00
C ARG A 243 -11.32 -6.14 -3.57
N SER A 244 -12.23 -5.21 -3.34
CA SER A 244 -12.87 -5.08 -2.04
C SER A 244 -14.34 -4.79 -2.19
N ASP A 245 -15.14 -5.49 -1.41
CA ASP A 245 -16.57 -5.27 -1.28
C ASP A 245 -16.83 -4.73 0.12
N GLU A 246 -17.44 -3.55 0.20
CA GLU A 246 -17.73 -2.88 1.46
C GLU A 246 -19.23 -2.96 1.75
N TYR A 247 -19.56 -3.44 2.91
CA TYR A 247 -20.93 -3.46 3.38
C TYR A 247 -21.05 -3.29 4.89
N CYS A 248 -22.22 -2.91 5.31
CA CYS A 248 -22.53 -2.67 6.70
C CYS A 248 -23.53 -3.67 7.25
N HIS A 249 -23.31 -4.09 8.48
CA HIS A 249 -24.22 -4.96 9.21
C HIS A 249 -25.01 -4.23 10.26
N GLN A 250 -26.33 -4.49 10.29
CA GLN A 250 -27.23 -4.12 11.38
C GLN A 250 -27.15 -2.63 11.77
N SER A 251 -27.36 -2.35 13.05
CA SER A 251 -27.34 -1.00 13.63
C SER A 251 -25.96 -0.32 13.63
N THR A 252 -24.92 -0.98 13.15
CA THR A 252 -23.57 -0.42 13.10
C THR A 252 -23.30 0.42 11.87
N CYS A 253 -24.22 0.45 10.89
CA CYS A 253 -24.00 1.14 9.63
C CYS A 253 -24.33 2.60 9.65
N ASN A 254 -23.69 3.31 8.75
CA ASN A 254 -23.80 4.75 8.71
C ASN A 254 -25.16 5.29 8.33
N GLY A 255 -25.49 6.39 8.91
CA GLY A 255 -26.57 7.25 8.50
C GLY A 255 -27.94 6.71 8.82
N VAL A 256 -27.91 5.55 9.37
CA VAL A 256 -29.15 4.89 9.60
C VAL A 256 -29.27 4.73 11.07
N SER A 257 -29.94 5.67 11.69
CA SER A 257 -30.42 5.47 13.04
C SER A 257 -31.22 4.18 13.06
N ASN A 258 -30.99 3.35 14.05
CA ASN A 258 -31.96 2.31 14.39
C ASN A 258 -33.35 2.96 14.32
N PRO A 259 -34.25 2.52 13.44
CA PRO A 259 -35.62 2.98 13.53
C PRO A 259 -36.14 2.48 14.87
N GLN A 260 -35.84 3.23 15.91
CA GLN A 260 -36.40 2.92 17.17
C GLN A 260 -37.90 2.90 16.97
N GLY A 261 -38.38 1.70 16.79
CA GLY A 261 -39.77 1.49 16.81
C GLY A 261 -40.47 1.20 15.46
N LEU A 262 -39.76 1.12 14.33
CA LEU A 262 -40.33 0.56 13.13
C LEU A 262 -40.08 -0.95 13.11
N ASN A 263 -41.12 -1.73 13.29
CA ASN A 263 -41.02 -3.17 13.36
C ASN A 263 -41.81 -3.82 12.23
N LEU A 264 -41.20 -4.78 11.54
CA LEU A 264 -41.92 -5.67 10.70
C LEU A 264 -42.66 -6.66 11.61
N VAL A 265 -43.98 -6.55 11.65
CA VAL A 265 -44.85 -7.40 12.51
C VAL A 265 -45.74 -8.25 11.64
N GLU A 266 -45.95 -9.44 12.06
CA GLU A 266 -46.91 -10.31 11.44
C GLU A 266 -48.24 -10.18 12.19
N GLU A 267 -49.30 -9.82 11.46
CA GLU A 267 -50.68 -9.79 11.96
C GLU A 267 -51.62 -10.54 11.00
N ASN A 268 -52.31 -11.54 11.51
CA ASN A 268 -53.29 -12.33 10.75
C ASN A 268 -52.73 -12.93 9.45
N GLY A 269 -51.46 -13.34 9.46
CA GLY A 269 -50.82 -13.93 8.28
C GLY A 269 -50.28 -12.90 7.26
N VAL A 270 -50.26 -11.61 7.61
CA VAL A 270 -49.77 -10.52 6.76
C VAL A 270 -48.62 -9.81 7.45
N TYR A 271 -47.54 -9.55 6.69
CA TYR A 271 -46.45 -8.72 7.16
C TYR A 271 -46.80 -7.24 6.99
N LYS A 272 -46.69 -6.49 8.10
CA LYS A 272 -46.93 -5.05 8.18
C LYS A 272 -45.76 -4.35 8.85
N ILE A 273 -45.54 -3.08 8.51
CA ILE A 273 -44.54 -2.25 9.19
C ILE A 273 -45.27 -1.37 10.20
N LYS A 274 -44.93 -1.53 11.48
CA LYS A 274 -45.40 -0.68 12.57
C LYS A 274 -44.33 0.29 13.02
N ASP A 275 -44.79 1.49 13.40
CA ASP A 275 -43.92 2.51 14.02
C ASP A 275 -43.57 2.18 15.48
N GLN A 276 -42.79 3.03 16.09
CA GLN A 276 -42.37 2.90 17.50
C GLN A 276 -43.49 2.96 18.50
N TYR A 277 -44.65 3.44 18.10
CA TYR A 277 -45.81 3.57 18.99
C TYR A 277 -46.80 2.40 18.81
N GLY A 278 -46.46 1.45 17.95
CA GLY A 278 -47.28 0.29 17.65
C GLY A 278 -48.40 0.53 16.64
N GLY A 279 -48.47 1.73 16.07
CA GLY A 279 -49.37 2.06 14.96
C GLY A 279 -48.81 1.65 13.63
N GLU A 280 -49.67 1.36 12.64
CA GLU A 280 -49.30 1.14 11.27
C GLU A 280 -48.90 2.48 10.60
N LEU A 281 -47.91 2.48 9.74
CA LEU A 281 -47.58 3.65 8.94
C LEU A 281 -48.72 3.95 7.93
N GLU A 282 -49.19 5.18 7.97
CA GLU A 282 -50.30 5.61 7.09
C GLU A 282 -49.81 6.55 6.01
N TYR A 283 -50.36 6.38 4.81
CA TYR A 283 -50.20 7.30 3.71
C TYR A 283 -51.10 8.53 3.90
N LYS A 284 -50.55 9.73 3.79
CA LYS A 284 -51.34 10.97 3.76
C LYS A 284 -50.93 11.84 2.59
N LYS A 285 -51.91 12.25 1.77
CA LYS A 285 -51.72 13.24 0.73
C LYS A 285 -51.67 14.64 1.37
N GLY A 286 -50.56 15.36 1.23
CA GLY A 286 -50.51 16.78 1.59
C GLY A 286 -51.20 17.65 0.56
N GLU A 287 -51.72 18.83 0.97
CA GLU A 287 -52.47 19.75 0.07
C GLU A 287 -51.61 20.29 -1.08
N ASN A 288 -50.27 20.30 -0.94
CA ASN A 288 -49.33 20.80 -1.95
C ASN A 288 -48.28 19.78 -2.38
N ASP A 289 -48.44 18.49 -2.05
CA ASP A 289 -47.43 17.50 -2.35
C ASP A 289 -47.69 16.75 -3.62
N TYR A 290 -46.79 16.89 -4.60
CA TYR A 290 -46.78 16.07 -5.81
C TYR A 290 -46.46 14.58 -5.50
N TYR A 291 -45.92 14.28 -4.33
CA TYR A 291 -45.56 12.93 -3.91
C TYR A 291 -46.23 12.57 -2.58
N PRO A 292 -46.80 11.36 -2.50
CA PRO A 292 -47.37 10.88 -1.25
C PRO A 292 -46.31 10.72 -0.16
N ARG A 293 -46.66 11.12 1.06
CA ARG A 293 -45.80 10.98 2.22
C ARG A 293 -46.39 9.96 3.18
N PHE A 294 -45.54 9.15 3.78
CA PHE A 294 -45.94 8.27 4.89
C PHE A 294 -45.80 8.97 6.22
N ARG A 295 -46.74 8.76 7.09
CA ARG A 295 -46.73 9.31 8.45
C ARG A 295 -46.82 8.20 9.47
N ASN A 296 -46.17 8.41 10.59
CA ASN A 296 -46.31 7.54 11.76
C ASN A 296 -47.66 7.78 12.48
N SER A 297 -47.96 6.95 13.47
CA SER A 297 -49.22 7.05 14.22
C SER A 297 -49.38 8.37 14.99
N LYS A 298 -48.31 9.14 15.16
CA LYS A 298 -48.33 10.51 15.72
C LYS A 298 -48.51 11.59 14.65
N ASN A 299 -48.68 11.22 13.40
CA ASN A 299 -48.81 12.16 12.27
C ASN A 299 -47.54 12.92 11.92
N GLU A 300 -46.41 12.38 12.30
CA GLU A 300 -45.07 12.89 11.91
C GLU A 300 -44.63 12.25 10.62
N ASP A 301 -43.80 12.96 9.84
CA ASP A 301 -43.27 12.49 8.56
C ASP A 301 -42.33 11.28 8.76
N ALA A 302 -42.75 10.13 8.24
CA ALA A 302 -42.01 8.88 8.40
C ALA A 302 -40.89 8.71 7.34
N ASP A 303 -40.75 9.67 6.39
CA ASP A 303 -39.72 9.62 5.36
C ASP A 303 -38.28 9.65 5.91
N ASN A 304 -38.13 10.17 7.11
CA ASN A 304 -36.83 10.13 7.81
C ASN A 304 -36.54 8.79 8.47
N ASP A 305 -37.55 7.97 8.69
CA ASP A 305 -37.46 6.72 9.45
C ASP A 305 -37.63 5.47 8.58
N VAL A 306 -38.13 5.63 7.37
CA VAL A 306 -38.31 4.53 6.41
C VAL A 306 -37.78 4.91 5.05
N ASP A 307 -37.26 3.92 4.34
CA ASP A 307 -36.88 4.04 2.95
C ASP A 307 -38.03 3.55 2.06
N SER A 308 -38.52 4.43 1.22
CA SER A 308 -39.58 4.08 0.26
C SER A 308 -38.95 3.79 -1.12
N THR A 309 -39.11 2.55 -1.59
CA THR A 309 -38.72 2.20 -2.97
C THR A 309 -39.91 2.19 -3.86
N GLY A 310 -39.88 2.99 -4.93
CA GLY A 310 -40.85 2.91 -6.04
C GLY A 310 -40.29 2.05 -7.15
N GLY A 311 -41.10 1.32 -7.84
CA GLY A 311 -40.75 0.50 -9.00
C GLY A 311 -41.51 -0.79 -9.11
N THR A 312 -41.21 -1.59 -10.11
CA THR A 312 -41.83 -2.90 -10.33
C THR A 312 -41.37 -3.88 -9.24
N LEU A 313 -42.30 -4.30 -8.41
CA LEU A 313 -42.05 -5.19 -7.28
C LEU A 313 -41.79 -6.65 -7.65
N ASP A 314 -42.05 -7.06 -8.85
CA ASP A 314 -41.69 -8.36 -9.41
C ASP A 314 -40.16 -8.59 -9.43
N SER A 315 -39.41 -7.52 -9.31
CA SER A 315 -37.95 -7.56 -9.17
C SER A 315 -37.44 -7.67 -7.72
N VAL A 316 -38.34 -7.59 -6.73
CA VAL A 316 -37.95 -7.69 -5.31
C VAL A 316 -37.92 -9.14 -4.86
N LEU A 317 -36.75 -9.62 -4.48
CA LEU A 317 -36.54 -10.95 -3.93
C LEU A 317 -36.41 -10.89 -2.40
N ILE A 318 -37.18 -11.71 -1.72
CA ILE A 318 -37.21 -11.83 -0.26
C ILE A 318 -36.65 -13.19 0.13
N ASN A 319 -35.72 -13.22 1.10
CA ASN A 319 -35.16 -14.48 1.58
C ASN A 319 -36.18 -15.27 2.40
N CYS A 320 -36.63 -16.38 1.89
CA CYS A 320 -37.63 -17.24 2.53
C CYS A 320 -37.09 -18.06 3.72
N GLU A 321 -35.78 -18.09 3.91
CA GLU A 321 -35.15 -18.70 5.10
C GLU A 321 -35.34 -17.82 6.35
N LYS A 322 -35.48 -16.51 6.15
CA LYS A 322 -35.66 -15.53 7.21
C LYS A 322 -37.12 -15.08 7.40
N LEU A 323 -37.88 -15.12 6.34
CA LEU A 323 -39.30 -14.79 6.35
C LEU A 323 -40.14 -15.97 5.80
N ASN A 324 -41.28 -16.19 6.39
CA ASN A 324 -42.21 -17.17 5.85
C ASN A 324 -42.89 -16.62 4.59
N CYS A 325 -42.39 -17.04 3.43
CA CYS A 325 -42.92 -16.62 2.10
C CYS A 325 -44.31 -17.18 1.74
N GLU A 326 -44.94 -18.00 2.58
CA GLU A 326 -46.32 -18.42 2.40
C GLU A 326 -47.33 -17.37 2.85
N LYS A 327 -46.84 -16.33 3.55
CA LYS A 327 -47.67 -15.23 4.04
C LYS A 327 -47.80 -14.14 3.00
N LYS A 328 -48.78 -13.27 3.23
CA LYS A 328 -49.01 -12.08 2.39
C LYS A 328 -48.12 -10.91 2.92
N PHE A 329 -47.86 -10.00 2.05
CA PHE A 329 -47.16 -8.74 2.37
C PHE A 329 -48.09 -7.57 2.05
N ARG A 330 -48.25 -6.63 2.95
CA ARG A 330 -49.03 -5.41 2.73
C ARG A 330 -48.17 -4.37 2.05
N VAL A 331 -48.58 -3.99 0.84
CA VAL A 331 -47.85 -3.06 -0.01
C VAL A 331 -48.72 -1.86 -0.39
N TRP A 332 -48.10 -0.76 -0.64
CA TRP A 332 -48.71 0.44 -1.18
C TRP A 332 -48.66 0.36 -2.70
N VAL A 333 -49.81 0.26 -3.35
CA VAL A 333 -49.92 0.11 -4.80
C VAL A 333 -50.36 1.41 -5.44
N GLU A 334 -49.67 1.81 -6.48
CA GLU A 334 -50.00 2.93 -7.35
C GLU A 334 -50.43 2.41 -8.72
N LYS A 335 -51.58 2.83 -9.18
CA LYS A 335 -52.15 2.52 -10.48
C LYS A 335 -52.42 3.79 -11.27
N TYR A 336 -52.12 3.79 -12.54
CA TYR A 336 -52.45 4.86 -13.44
C TYR A 336 -53.56 4.38 -14.36
N GLU A 337 -54.78 4.81 -14.08
CA GLU A 337 -55.97 4.43 -14.85
C GLU A 337 -56.72 5.69 -15.25
N ASN A 338 -57.20 5.74 -16.50
CA ASN A 338 -58.01 6.86 -17.05
C ASN A 338 -57.42 8.29 -16.85
N GLY A 339 -56.10 8.40 -16.86
CA GLY A 339 -55.43 9.68 -16.70
C GLY A 339 -55.19 10.12 -15.24
N GLU A 340 -55.56 9.32 -14.27
CA GLU A 340 -55.41 9.61 -12.84
C GLU A 340 -54.63 8.51 -12.12
N PHE A 341 -53.90 8.94 -11.10
CA PHE A 341 -53.18 8.00 -10.20
C PHE A 341 -54.09 7.64 -9.02
N THR A 342 -54.27 6.36 -8.84
CA THR A 342 -54.96 5.80 -7.66
C THR A 342 -53.94 5.11 -6.77
N TYR A 343 -54.15 5.25 -5.46
CA TYR A 343 -53.22 4.77 -4.46
C TYR A 343 -53.97 4.03 -3.34
N GLN A 344 -53.58 2.79 -3.05
CA GLN A 344 -54.18 2.03 -1.96
C GLN A 344 -53.23 0.99 -1.38
N TYR A 345 -53.54 0.59 -0.15
CA TYR A 345 -52.89 -0.57 0.44
C TYR A 345 -53.54 -1.85 -0.06
N GLU A 346 -52.71 -2.78 -0.52
CA GLU A 346 -53.18 -4.10 -0.94
C GLU A 346 -52.31 -5.20 -0.27
N GLU A 347 -52.94 -6.35 -0.05
CA GLU A 347 -52.29 -7.55 0.43
C GLU A 347 -51.90 -8.41 -0.77
N ARG A 348 -50.61 -8.58 -0.97
CA ARG A 348 -50.07 -9.35 -2.10
C ARG A 348 -49.44 -10.65 -1.62
N LYS A 349 -49.65 -11.73 -2.38
CA LYS A 349 -48.98 -13.00 -2.15
C LYS A 349 -47.53 -12.95 -2.60
N ILE A 350 -46.69 -13.66 -1.87
CA ILE A 350 -45.30 -13.86 -2.23
C ILE A 350 -45.21 -15.10 -3.12
N LYS A 351 -44.75 -14.94 -4.34
CA LYS A 351 -44.47 -16.04 -5.25
C LYS A 351 -43.05 -16.54 -5.03
N THR A 352 -42.89 -17.82 -4.76
CA THR A 352 -41.57 -18.38 -4.44
C THR A 352 -40.83 -18.88 -5.66
N GLU A 353 -39.52 -18.60 -5.71
CA GLU A 353 -38.60 -19.09 -6.73
C GLU A 353 -37.38 -19.68 -6.07
N THR A 354 -36.70 -20.63 -6.69
CA THR A 354 -35.45 -21.18 -6.22
C THR A 354 -34.31 -20.63 -7.07
N LEU A 355 -33.33 -19.98 -6.45
CA LEU A 355 -32.16 -19.41 -7.07
C LEU A 355 -30.91 -19.91 -6.36
N ASN A 356 -30.01 -20.54 -7.08
CA ASN A 356 -28.77 -21.11 -6.51
C ASN A 356 -29.00 -22.02 -5.29
N GLY A 357 -30.10 -22.86 -5.36
CA GLY A 357 -30.46 -23.80 -4.31
C GLY A 357 -31.13 -23.18 -3.08
N LYS A 358 -31.37 -21.87 -3.06
CA LYS A 358 -32.07 -21.17 -2.00
C LYS A 358 -33.43 -20.68 -2.46
N LYS A 359 -34.41 -20.70 -1.55
CA LYS A 359 -35.79 -20.29 -1.80
C LYS A 359 -35.95 -18.79 -1.56
N TYR A 360 -36.38 -18.06 -2.58
CA TYR A 360 -36.69 -16.64 -2.53
C TYR A 360 -38.17 -16.39 -2.87
N GLY A 361 -38.67 -15.30 -2.33
CA GLY A 361 -40.03 -14.82 -2.60
C GLY A 361 -40.00 -13.59 -3.50
N LYS A 362 -40.94 -13.55 -4.45
CA LYS A 362 -41.29 -12.37 -5.25
C LYS A 362 -42.67 -11.90 -4.91
N ILE A 363 -42.87 -10.59 -4.82
CA ILE A 363 -44.18 -10.00 -4.70
C ILE A 363 -44.71 -9.74 -6.10
N GLN A 364 -45.91 -10.25 -6.41
CA GLN A 364 -46.47 -10.15 -7.71
C GLN A 364 -47.35 -8.88 -7.85
N LEU A 365 -47.10 -8.11 -8.90
CA LEU A 365 -47.88 -6.97 -9.32
C LEU A 365 -48.58 -7.30 -10.63
N GLU A 366 -49.69 -6.61 -10.93
CA GLU A 366 -50.38 -6.67 -12.20
C GLU A 366 -49.76 -5.70 -13.21
N GLU A 367 -50.13 -5.84 -14.48
CA GLU A 367 -49.62 -4.95 -15.52
C GLU A 367 -50.12 -3.51 -15.28
N GLY A 368 -49.21 -2.54 -15.40
CA GLY A 368 -49.51 -1.12 -15.12
C GLY A 368 -49.51 -0.72 -13.66
N GLU A 369 -49.23 -1.65 -12.74
CA GLU A 369 -49.09 -1.37 -11.35
C GLU A 369 -47.62 -1.05 -10.96
N THR A 370 -47.46 -0.08 -10.10
CA THR A 370 -46.24 0.12 -9.36
C THR A 370 -46.54 0.05 -7.86
N ALA A 371 -45.58 -0.38 -7.07
CA ALA A 371 -45.79 -0.38 -5.64
C ALA A 371 -44.59 0.16 -4.89
N ARG A 372 -44.86 0.81 -3.78
CA ARG A 372 -43.86 1.27 -2.85
C ARG A 372 -43.79 0.36 -1.64
N PHE A 373 -42.58 -0.04 -1.34
CA PHE A 373 -42.29 -0.68 -0.09
C PHE A 373 -41.74 0.33 0.90
N LEU A 374 -42.19 0.19 2.12
CA LEU A 374 -41.60 0.88 3.25
C LEU A 374 -40.65 -0.09 3.96
N PHE A 375 -39.39 0.26 3.92
CA PHE A 375 -38.38 -0.49 4.64
C PHE A 375 -37.87 0.34 5.80
N PRO A 376 -37.70 -0.26 6.99
CA PRO A 376 -37.02 0.42 8.05
C PRO A 376 -35.65 0.86 7.58
N LYS A 377 -35.39 2.14 7.60
CA LYS A 377 -34.02 2.63 7.40
C LYS A 377 -33.16 1.94 8.42
N SER A 378 -32.10 1.27 8.00
CA SER A 378 -31.06 1.01 8.90
C SER A 378 -30.77 -0.31 9.50
N TYR A 379 -31.45 -1.24 9.18
CA TYR A 379 -30.95 -2.56 9.47
C TYR A 379 -30.19 -3.08 8.25
N GLY A 380 -28.93 -2.81 8.19
CA GLY A 380 -28.10 -3.60 7.38
C GLY A 380 -27.22 -2.86 6.38
N TYR A 381 -27.63 -1.80 5.72
CA TYR A 381 -26.79 -1.19 4.71
C TYR A 381 -27.03 0.28 4.53
N SER A 382 -25.94 1.00 4.32
CA SER A 382 -26.01 2.33 3.72
C SER A 382 -25.79 2.27 2.22
N THR A 383 -24.71 1.69 1.82
CA THR A 383 -24.28 1.53 0.43
C THR A 383 -23.21 0.48 0.37
N ASP A 384 -23.26 -0.39 -0.60
CA ASP A 384 -22.15 -1.27 -0.89
C ASP A 384 -21.25 -0.60 -1.90
N PHE A 385 -19.98 -0.54 -1.58
CA PHE A 385 -18.97 -0.12 -2.52
C PHE A 385 -18.16 -1.33 -2.94
N VAL A 386 -18.20 -1.64 -4.21
CA VAL A 386 -17.27 -2.60 -4.80
C VAL A 386 -16.14 -1.80 -5.42
N ASN A 387 -14.94 -1.96 -4.86
CA ASN A 387 -13.74 -1.46 -5.47
C ASN A 387 -13.06 -2.58 -6.23
N ASP A 388 -13.01 -2.44 -7.54
CA ASP A 388 -12.42 -3.39 -8.45
C ASP A 388 -11.40 -2.65 -9.32
N ARG A 389 -10.11 -2.76 -8.98
CA ARG A 389 -9.04 -2.02 -9.63
C ARG A 389 -7.98 -2.93 -10.21
N ASP A 390 -7.64 -2.66 -11.46
CA ASP A 390 -6.49 -3.27 -12.13
C ASP A 390 -5.37 -2.24 -12.28
N LEU A 391 -4.24 -2.54 -11.65
CA LEU A 391 -3.01 -1.76 -11.71
C LEU A 391 -2.00 -2.54 -12.54
N ASN A 392 -1.74 -2.08 -13.75
CA ASN A 392 -0.91 -2.80 -14.71
C ASN A 392 0.40 -2.08 -14.95
N THR A 393 1.49 -2.83 -14.92
CA THR A 393 2.81 -2.36 -15.30
C THR A 393 3.46 -3.37 -16.24
N HIS A 394 3.94 -2.90 -17.38
CA HIS A 394 4.67 -3.72 -18.34
C HIS A 394 6.00 -3.05 -18.67
N THR A 395 7.10 -3.69 -18.30
CA THR A 395 8.46 -3.19 -18.52
C THR A 395 9.22 -4.10 -19.48
N GLN A 396 9.82 -3.51 -20.50
CA GLN A 396 10.75 -4.16 -21.42
C GLN A 396 12.10 -3.47 -21.31
N GLN A 397 13.17 -4.25 -21.23
CA GLN A 397 14.54 -3.75 -21.08
C GLN A 397 15.48 -4.48 -22.01
N ILE A 398 16.42 -3.73 -22.60
CA ILE A 398 17.60 -4.27 -23.28
C ILE A 398 18.81 -3.66 -22.58
N LYS A 399 19.72 -4.49 -22.10
CA LYS A 399 20.92 -4.06 -21.38
C LYS A 399 22.15 -4.71 -21.96
N LEU A 400 23.19 -3.91 -22.15
CA LEU A 400 24.52 -4.35 -22.56
C LEU A 400 25.48 -3.99 -21.43
N ASP A 401 26.17 -4.98 -20.89
CA ASP A 401 27.25 -4.86 -19.91
C ASP A 401 28.56 -5.37 -20.51
N LEU A 402 29.63 -4.62 -20.32
CA LEU A 402 30.98 -5.01 -20.72
C LEU A 402 31.93 -4.81 -19.55
N ASP A 403 32.78 -5.80 -19.33
CA ASP A 403 33.85 -5.77 -18.33
C ASP A 403 35.18 -5.93 -19.02
N LYS A 404 36.18 -5.15 -18.64
CA LYS A 404 37.54 -5.24 -19.17
C LYS A 404 38.57 -4.99 -18.08
N GLU A 405 39.51 -5.90 -17.90
CA GLU A 405 40.71 -5.71 -17.09
C GLU A 405 41.93 -5.43 -17.97
N PHE A 406 42.73 -4.46 -17.55
CA PHE A 406 43.99 -4.15 -18.21
C PHE A 406 44.94 -3.42 -17.25
N HIS A 407 46.22 -3.47 -17.63
CA HIS A 407 47.26 -2.74 -16.93
C HIS A 407 47.73 -1.56 -17.80
N LEU A 408 47.81 -0.40 -17.18
CA LEU A 408 48.37 0.79 -17.81
C LEU A 408 49.53 1.30 -16.93
N TRP A 409 50.71 1.20 -17.43
CA TRP A 409 51.94 1.46 -16.66
C TRP A 409 52.01 0.62 -15.36
N HIS A 410 51.87 1.24 -14.21
CA HIS A 410 51.90 0.59 -12.89
C HIS A 410 50.53 0.45 -12.24
N THR A 411 49.45 0.81 -12.95
CA THR A 411 48.10 0.77 -12.45
C THR A 411 47.32 -0.39 -13.05
N GLN A 412 46.45 -0.99 -12.24
CA GLN A 412 45.52 -2.01 -12.70
C GLN A 412 44.13 -1.35 -12.79
N HIS A 413 43.45 -1.58 -13.89
CA HIS A 413 42.14 -1.05 -14.21
C HIS A 413 41.12 -2.16 -14.38
N GLN A 414 39.92 -1.97 -13.79
CA GLN A 414 38.76 -2.84 -14.01
C GLN A 414 37.61 -1.96 -14.50
N LEU A 415 37.48 -1.90 -15.83
CA LEU A 415 36.43 -1.15 -16.50
C LEU A 415 35.12 -1.92 -16.50
N LYS A 416 34.00 -1.21 -16.22
CA LYS A 416 32.62 -1.63 -16.42
C LYS A 416 31.90 -0.55 -17.19
N TYR A 417 31.37 -0.89 -18.36
CA TYR A 417 30.68 0.08 -19.18
C TYR A 417 29.55 -0.56 -19.98
N GLY A 418 28.61 0.25 -20.41
CA GLY A 418 27.47 -0.27 -21.15
C GLY A 418 26.31 0.69 -21.24
N GLY A 419 25.17 0.13 -21.54
CA GLY A 419 23.95 0.90 -21.71
C GLY A 419 22.69 0.10 -21.42
N LEU A 420 21.61 0.83 -21.19
CA LEU A 420 20.29 0.28 -20.95
C LEU A 420 19.25 1.10 -21.71
N TYR A 421 18.38 0.41 -22.41
CA TYR A 421 17.11 0.97 -22.88
C TYR A 421 15.95 0.30 -22.14
N GLU A 422 15.09 1.10 -21.52
CA GLU A 422 13.92 0.62 -20.81
C GLU A 422 12.66 1.32 -21.33
N LYS A 423 11.61 0.55 -21.53
CA LYS A 423 10.27 1.04 -21.84
C LYS A 423 9.28 0.44 -20.84
N THR A 424 8.60 1.29 -20.09
CA THR A 424 7.59 0.89 -19.12
C THR A 424 6.24 1.53 -19.43
N LEU A 425 5.20 0.72 -19.56
CA LEU A 425 3.81 1.17 -19.63
C LEU A 425 3.14 0.93 -18.27
N LYS A 426 2.60 1.99 -17.69
CA LYS A 426 1.75 1.92 -16.50
C LYS A 426 0.35 2.39 -16.81
N SER A 427 -0.65 1.71 -16.29
CA SER A 427 -2.05 2.10 -16.41
C SER A 427 -2.87 1.56 -15.25
N MET A 428 -3.98 2.22 -14.98
CA MET A 428 -4.94 1.78 -14.00
C MET A 428 -6.34 1.83 -14.57
N VAL A 429 -7.14 0.82 -14.25
CA VAL A 429 -8.58 0.80 -14.54
C VAL A 429 -9.29 0.56 -13.22
N ASN A 430 -10.20 1.46 -12.89
CA ASN A 430 -11.11 1.31 -11.77
C ASN A 430 -12.49 0.92 -12.33
N HIS A 431 -12.92 -0.31 -12.02
CA HIS A 431 -14.26 -0.80 -12.37
C HIS A 431 -15.18 -0.40 -11.23
N GLN A 432 -15.81 0.76 -11.34
CA GLN A 432 -16.76 1.20 -10.33
C GLN A 432 -18.12 0.52 -10.56
N TYR A 433 -18.58 -0.05 -9.50
CA TYR A 433 -19.95 -0.55 -9.41
C TYR A 433 -20.59 0.16 -8.22
N ASP A 434 -21.63 0.92 -8.50
CA ASP A 434 -22.45 1.47 -7.45
C ASP A 434 -23.51 0.43 -7.12
N THR A 435 -23.37 -0.22 -6.01
CA THR A 435 -24.37 -1.11 -5.47
C THR A 435 -25.10 -0.37 -4.37
N ALA A 436 -25.83 0.69 -4.71
CA ALA A 436 -26.79 1.26 -3.78
C ALA A 436 -27.84 0.20 -3.47
N ALA A 437 -27.62 -0.61 -2.49
CA ALA A 437 -28.57 -1.57 -2.06
C ALA A 437 -29.37 -0.98 -0.91
N ASN A 438 -30.64 -0.72 -1.14
CA ASN A 438 -31.58 -0.76 -0.03
C ASN A 438 -31.69 -2.19 0.39
N VAL A 439 -30.99 -2.59 1.38
CA VAL A 439 -31.10 -3.93 1.86
C VAL A 439 -32.21 -3.99 2.87
N GLN A 440 -33.10 -4.84 2.55
CA GLN A 440 -34.12 -5.26 3.47
C GLN A 440 -33.42 -6.07 4.56
N TRP A 441 -33.28 -5.51 5.72
CA TRP A 441 -32.60 -6.19 6.83
C TRP A 441 -33.20 -7.56 7.17
N TRP A 442 -34.49 -7.73 6.91
CA TRP A 442 -35.16 -9.01 7.11
C TRP A 442 -34.89 -10.02 5.98
N ALA A 443 -34.50 -9.58 4.80
CA ALA A 443 -34.19 -10.45 3.68
C ALA A 443 -32.76 -11.00 3.72
N GLY A 444 -31.91 -10.38 4.55
CA GLY A 444 -30.50 -10.72 4.67
C GLY A 444 -29.60 -9.92 3.75
N ASN A 445 -28.34 -10.19 3.90
CA ASN A 445 -27.30 -9.50 3.19
C ASN A 445 -27.23 -9.89 1.73
N PHE A 446 -26.95 -8.92 0.86
CA PHE A 446 -26.85 -9.13 -0.56
C PHE A 446 -25.44 -8.94 -1.06
N PHE A 447 -24.90 -9.96 -1.69
CA PHE A 447 -23.72 -9.83 -2.51
C PHE A 447 -24.00 -10.34 -3.91
N CYS A 448 -23.43 -9.64 -4.87
CA CYS A 448 -23.48 -10.04 -6.26
C CYS A 448 -22.08 -10.45 -6.69
N ASN A 449 -21.92 -11.71 -7.04
CA ASN A 449 -20.69 -12.18 -7.67
C ASN A 449 -20.58 -11.62 -9.08
N LYS A 450 -19.42 -11.06 -9.41
CA LYS A 450 -19.13 -10.64 -10.78
C LYS A 450 -18.70 -11.85 -11.61
N LEU A 451 -19.41 -12.13 -12.68
CA LEU A 451 -19.01 -13.13 -13.66
C LEU A 451 -17.90 -12.61 -14.59
N ALA A 452 -17.23 -13.54 -15.27
CA ALA A 452 -16.17 -13.20 -16.22
C ALA A 452 -16.63 -12.30 -17.38
N ASN A 453 -17.92 -12.38 -17.75
CA ASN A 453 -18.54 -11.54 -18.78
C ASN A 453 -18.98 -10.16 -18.26
N GLY A 454 -18.72 -9.85 -16.99
CA GLY A 454 -19.13 -8.59 -16.36
C GLY A 454 -20.51 -8.59 -15.73
N GLU A 455 -21.33 -9.62 -15.97
CA GLU A 455 -22.60 -9.78 -15.26
C GLU A 455 -22.40 -10.11 -13.79
N ARG A 456 -23.41 -9.78 -12.98
CA ARG A 456 -23.42 -10.06 -11.56
C ARG A 456 -24.47 -11.09 -11.22
N THR A 457 -24.08 -12.08 -10.46
CA THR A 457 -24.98 -13.06 -9.88
C THR A 457 -24.97 -12.94 -8.36
N PRO A 458 -26.09 -13.31 -7.72
CA PRO A 458 -26.12 -13.39 -6.26
C PRO A 458 -25.07 -14.37 -5.75
N ALA A 459 -24.40 -13.99 -4.66
CA ALA A 459 -23.59 -14.95 -3.94
C ALA A 459 -24.48 -16.02 -3.28
N PRO A 460 -24.02 -17.26 -3.11
CA PRO A 460 -24.82 -18.35 -2.60
C PRO A 460 -25.48 -18.08 -1.24
N ASP A 461 -24.88 -17.22 -0.43
CA ASP A 461 -25.35 -16.89 0.93
C ASP A 461 -26.18 -15.62 1.01
N TYR A 462 -26.42 -14.96 -0.12
CA TYR A 462 -27.07 -13.67 -0.14
C TYR A 462 -28.28 -13.67 -1.07
N SER A 463 -29.30 -12.87 -0.76
CA SER A 463 -30.45 -12.79 -1.60
C SER A 463 -30.15 -12.01 -2.89
N ALA A 464 -30.75 -12.44 -3.97
CA ALA A 464 -30.49 -12.01 -5.33
C ALA A 464 -31.01 -10.62 -5.70
N TYR A 465 -31.50 -9.91 -4.75
CA TYR A 465 -32.13 -8.64 -4.98
C TYR A 465 -31.13 -7.63 -5.52
N ARG A 466 -31.35 -7.02 -6.63
CA ARG A 466 -30.57 -5.96 -7.27
C ARG A 466 -29.34 -6.32 -8.08
N CYS A 467 -28.88 -7.53 -8.08
CA CYS A 467 -27.79 -7.86 -9.00
C CYS A 467 -28.13 -7.62 -10.46
N LYS A 468 -29.43 -7.66 -10.81
CA LYS A 468 -29.92 -7.35 -12.15
C LYS A 468 -30.27 -5.88 -12.39
N LEU A 469 -30.67 -5.15 -11.37
CA LEU A 469 -31.03 -3.73 -11.50
C LEU A 469 -29.85 -2.79 -11.60
N MET A 470 -28.67 -3.28 -11.18
CA MET A 470 -27.47 -2.49 -11.15
C MET A 470 -26.50 -2.84 -12.26
N ASN A 471 -27.03 -3.13 -13.42
CA ASN A 471 -26.29 -3.09 -14.68
C ASN A 471 -25.82 -1.68 -15.09
N SER A 472 -25.89 -0.73 -14.23
CA SER A 472 -25.10 0.45 -14.39
C SER A 472 -23.65 0.11 -14.01
N ASP A 473 -22.93 -0.48 -14.94
CA ASP A 473 -21.52 -0.17 -15.13
C ASP A 473 -21.50 1.37 -15.20
N ILE A 474 -21.33 2.03 -14.06
CA ILE A 474 -21.30 3.50 -13.96
C ILE A 474 -20.12 4.03 -14.78
N GLY A 475 -19.49 3.13 -15.47
CA GLY A 475 -18.36 3.37 -16.33
C GLY A 475 -17.06 3.03 -15.61
N LYS A 476 -16.14 2.62 -16.42
CA LYS A 476 -14.75 2.49 -16.02
C LYS A 476 -14.19 3.89 -15.87
N ASP A 477 -13.57 4.16 -14.75
CA ASP A 477 -12.74 5.35 -14.59
C ASP A 477 -11.27 4.98 -14.35
N THR A 478 -10.42 5.97 -14.30
CA THR A 478 -9.02 5.77 -13.96
C THR A 478 -8.53 6.88 -13.05
N TYR A 479 -7.56 6.56 -12.21
CA TYR A 479 -6.76 7.55 -11.49
C TYR A 479 -5.42 7.82 -12.16
N LEU A 480 -5.03 6.94 -13.08
CA LEU A 480 -3.81 7.09 -13.87
C LEU A 480 -4.05 6.63 -15.30
N ILE A 481 -4.06 7.57 -16.24
CA ILE A 481 -4.09 7.28 -17.67
C ILE A 481 -2.86 6.46 -18.07
N PRO A 482 -2.86 5.75 -19.20
CA PRO A 482 -1.68 5.05 -19.68
C PRO A 482 -0.50 5.99 -19.88
N VAL A 483 0.61 5.72 -19.21
CA VAL A 483 1.86 6.47 -19.34
C VAL A 483 2.98 5.55 -19.78
N THR A 484 3.54 5.82 -20.93
CA THR A 484 4.77 5.16 -21.40
C THR A 484 5.98 5.93 -20.92
N THR A 485 6.81 5.30 -20.10
CA THR A 485 8.11 5.82 -19.68
C THR A 485 9.18 5.19 -20.54
N LYS A 486 10.08 6.00 -21.12
CA LYS A 486 11.29 5.54 -21.82
C LYS A 486 12.51 6.03 -21.08
N ASN A 487 13.45 5.16 -20.79
CA ASN A 487 14.71 5.51 -20.14
C ASN A 487 15.90 5.03 -21.00
N ASN A 488 16.74 5.96 -21.39
CA ASN A 488 17.99 5.70 -22.08
C ASN A 488 19.15 5.95 -21.14
N VAL A 489 20.02 4.99 -20.99
CA VAL A 489 21.09 5.03 -20.01
C VAL A 489 22.41 4.66 -20.67
N LEU A 490 23.46 5.42 -20.33
CA LEU A 490 24.86 5.07 -20.58
C LEU A 490 25.61 5.12 -19.26
N TYR A 491 26.51 4.19 -19.03
CA TYR A 491 27.31 4.17 -17.81
C TYR A 491 28.72 3.68 -18.08
N PHE A 492 29.63 4.17 -17.25
CA PHE A 492 31.03 3.84 -17.23
C PHE A 492 31.52 3.82 -15.80
N GLY A 493 32.30 2.84 -15.44
CA GLY A 493 32.98 2.72 -14.16
C GLY A 493 34.40 2.20 -14.35
N ASP A 494 35.32 2.69 -13.54
CA ASP A 494 36.69 2.21 -13.46
C ASP A 494 37.10 2.05 -12.00
N ASN A 495 37.50 0.85 -11.63
CA ASN A 495 38.16 0.57 -10.37
C ASN A 495 39.66 0.52 -10.64
N VAL A 496 40.38 1.53 -10.16
CA VAL A 496 41.80 1.72 -10.41
C VAL A 496 42.59 1.40 -9.17
N GLN A 497 43.49 0.41 -9.23
CA GLN A 497 44.50 0.18 -8.22
C GLN A 497 45.77 0.99 -8.58
N LEU A 498 45.95 2.11 -7.92
CA LEU A 498 47.05 3.03 -8.19
C LEU A 498 48.36 2.53 -7.58
N THR A 499 48.27 2.00 -6.37
CA THR A 499 49.41 1.38 -5.65
C THR A 499 48.88 0.21 -4.82
N SER A 500 49.74 -0.55 -4.16
CA SER A 500 49.31 -1.63 -3.27
C SER A 500 48.39 -1.18 -2.12
N TRP A 501 48.44 0.08 -1.73
CA TRP A 501 47.69 0.66 -0.60
C TRP A 501 46.66 1.71 -1.01
N LEU A 502 46.54 2.06 -2.29
CA LEU A 502 45.67 3.13 -2.78
C LEU A 502 44.82 2.66 -3.98
N GLY A 503 43.54 2.56 -3.79
CA GLY A 503 42.55 2.29 -4.82
C GLY A 503 41.61 3.48 -5.03
N LEU A 504 41.09 3.63 -6.24
CA LEU A 504 40.17 4.68 -6.64
C LEU A 504 39.02 4.09 -7.45
N ASP A 505 37.78 4.34 -7.05
CA ASP A 505 36.57 3.99 -7.79
C ASP A 505 36.01 5.24 -8.47
N LEU A 506 35.94 5.21 -9.79
CA LEU A 506 35.40 6.28 -10.62
C LEU A 506 34.17 5.75 -11.37
N ASN A 507 33.00 6.33 -11.12
CA ASN A 507 31.77 5.87 -11.75
C ASN A 507 30.96 7.05 -12.28
N TYR A 508 30.47 6.89 -13.48
CA TYR A 508 29.63 7.87 -14.17
C TYR A 508 28.45 7.18 -14.85
N ARG A 509 27.28 7.84 -14.81
CA ARG A 509 26.07 7.39 -15.47
C ARG A 509 25.26 8.58 -15.97
N TYR A 510 24.76 8.45 -17.18
CA TYR A 510 23.79 9.37 -17.77
C TYR A 510 22.44 8.67 -17.91
N ASP A 511 21.38 9.31 -17.42
CA ASP A 511 19.99 8.87 -17.54
C ASP A 511 19.17 9.92 -18.29
N HIS A 512 18.35 9.48 -19.24
CA HIS A 512 17.36 10.31 -19.92
C HIS A 512 16.00 9.62 -19.88
N VAL A 513 15.14 10.09 -18.97
CA VAL A 513 13.82 9.55 -18.69
C VAL A 513 12.75 10.43 -19.34
N LYS A 514 11.91 9.86 -20.21
CA LYS A 514 10.79 10.55 -20.87
C LYS A 514 9.47 9.91 -20.47
N TYR A 515 8.48 10.73 -20.17
CA TYR A 515 7.11 10.31 -19.91
C TYR A 515 6.21 10.75 -21.05
N LEU A 516 5.47 9.80 -21.58
CA LEU A 516 4.58 9.94 -22.72
C LEU A 516 3.18 9.47 -22.29
N PRO A 517 2.39 10.35 -21.68
CA PRO A 517 0.99 10.04 -21.38
C PRO A 517 0.19 9.90 -22.67
N SER A 518 -0.81 9.03 -22.66
CA SER A 518 -1.72 8.81 -23.77
C SER A 518 -3.17 8.70 -23.31
N TYR A 519 -4.08 9.15 -24.15
CA TYR A 519 -5.50 9.02 -23.94
C TYR A 519 -6.18 8.76 -25.29
N ASP A 520 -7.03 7.75 -25.34
CA ASP A 520 -7.83 7.38 -26.50
C ASP A 520 -9.24 6.98 -26.06
N GLU A 521 -10.11 6.67 -26.98
CA GLU A 521 -11.48 6.27 -26.72
C GLU A 521 -11.62 5.00 -25.86
N LYS A 522 -10.58 4.17 -25.80
CA LYS A 522 -10.53 2.95 -24.97
C LYS A 522 -10.05 3.21 -23.55
N THR A 523 -9.45 4.38 -23.34
CA THR A 523 -8.96 4.77 -22.02
C THR A 523 -10.12 5.23 -21.15
N PRO A 524 -10.29 4.66 -19.95
CA PRO A 524 -11.31 5.12 -19.01
C PRO A 524 -11.13 6.60 -18.67
N VAL A 525 -12.24 7.31 -18.45
CA VAL A 525 -12.19 8.73 -18.10
C VAL A 525 -11.43 8.96 -16.80
N PRO A 526 -10.43 9.85 -16.78
CA PRO A 526 -9.70 10.17 -15.56
C PRO A 526 -10.63 10.80 -14.52
N LYS A 527 -10.68 10.21 -13.34
CA LYS A 527 -11.53 10.69 -12.26
C LYS A 527 -11.09 12.07 -11.79
N GLY A 528 -11.99 13.03 -11.81
CA GLY A 528 -11.69 14.40 -11.44
C GLY A 528 -11.34 15.34 -12.61
N LEU A 529 -11.15 14.81 -13.81
CA LEU A 529 -10.86 15.64 -14.99
C LEU A 529 -11.97 16.66 -15.26
N ILE A 530 -13.20 16.29 -15.00
CA ILE A 530 -14.40 17.05 -15.28
C ILE A 530 -14.66 18.16 -14.24
N THR A 531 -14.06 18.07 -13.08
CA THR A 531 -14.37 18.92 -11.93
C THR A 531 -13.44 20.12 -11.79
N GLY A 532 -12.73 20.50 -12.86
CA GLY A 532 -11.80 21.64 -12.83
C GLY A 532 -10.61 21.46 -11.89
N LEU A 533 -10.30 20.22 -11.48
CA LEU A 533 -9.20 19.92 -10.56
C LEU A 533 -7.82 20.33 -11.06
N PHE A 534 -7.68 20.50 -12.37
CA PHE A 534 -6.40 20.75 -13.02
C PHE A 534 -6.16 22.21 -13.37
N LYS A 535 -7.16 23.06 -13.24
CA LYS A 535 -6.92 24.49 -13.44
C LYS A 535 -5.92 24.98 -12.41
N LYS A 536 -4.88 25.66 -12.87
CA LYS A 536 -3.98 26.39 -11.98
C LYS A 536 -4.81 27.38 -11.18
N PHE A 537 -4.92 27.14 -9.89
CA PHE A 537 -5.57 28.09 -9.00
C PHE A 537 -4.66 29.31 -8.87
N GLY A 538 -5.20 30.45 -9.18
CA GLY A 538 -4.56 31.69 -8.85
C GLY A 538 -4.54 31.94 -7.33
N PRO A 539 -3.74 32.88 -6.86
CA PRO A 539 -3.67 33.24 -5.43
C PRO A 539 -5.03 33.51 -4.78
N LYS A 540 -6.03 33.86 -5.56
CA LYS A 540 -7.38 34.18 -5.10
C LYS A 540 -8.30 32.99 -4.92
N ASP A 541 -7.87 31.81 -5.38
CA ASP A 541 -8.69 30.61 -5.43
C ASP A 541 -8.49 29.73 -4.18
N TYR A 542 -7.47 30.02 -3.38
CA TYR A 542 -7.19 29.33 -2.12
C TYR A 542 -7.80 30.11 -0.97
N VAL A 543 -8.79 29.55 -0.34
CA VAL A 543 -9.41 30.14 0.84
C VAL A 543 -9.13 29.29 2.06
N TYR A 544 -8.22 29.79 2.89
CA TYR A 544 -8.01 29.29 4.23
C TYR A 544 -8.79 30.19 5.20
N GLY A 545 -9.70 29.61 5.93
CA GLY A 545 -10.46 30.38 6.90
C GLY A 545 -11.96 30.51 6.59
N SER A 546 -12.65 31.47 7.28
CA SER A 546 -14.11 31.58 7.30
C SER A 546 -14.73 32.30 6.13
N ALA A 547 -13.95 33.04 5.34
CA ALA A 547 -14.46 33.76 4.20
C ALA A 547 -14.32 32.89 2.96
N TYR A 548 -15.35 32.12 2.69
CA TYR A 548 -15.49 31.43 1.42
C TYR A 548 -15.69 32.43 0.30
N ARG A 549 -14.80 32.40 -0.68
CA ARG A 549 -15.04 33.03 -1.97
C ARG A 549 -15.16 31.94 -3.02
N LYS A 550 -16.29 31.91 -3.72
CA LYS A 550 -16.47 30.99 -4.84
C LYS A 550 -15.32 31.23 -5.83
N PRO A 551 -14.53 30.20 -6.20
CA PRO A 551 -13.59 30.36 -7.29
C PRO A 551 -14.37 30.72 -8.55
N ARG A 552 -14.01 31.81 -9.21
CA ARG A 552 -14.73 32.29 -10.39
C ARG A 552 -14.85 31.32 -11.54
N ASP A 553 -14.03 30.29 -11.54
CA ASP A 553 -13.93 29.26 -12.58
C ASP A 553 -14.58 27.93 -12.21
N TYR A 554 -15.29 27.86 -11.08
CA TYR A 554 -16.13 26.72 -10.75
C TYR A 554 -17.47 26.92 -11.45
N THR A 555 -17.50 26.54 -12.69
CA THR A 555 -18.77 26.38 -13.38
C THR A 555 -19.26 24.97 -13.07
N ASP A 556 -20.40 24.87 -12.43
CA ASP A 556 -21.21 23.66 -12.42
C ASP A 556 -21.67 23.39 -13.86
N CYS A 557 -20.74 22.84 -14.63
CA CYS A 557 -21.04 22.46 -16.00
C CYS A 557 -21.98 21.27 -15.97
N THR A 558 -23.16 21.41 -16.51
CA THR A 558 -24.05 20.30 -16.74
C THR A 558 -23.34 19.26 -17.62
N TYR A 559 -23.49 17.98 -17.29
CA TYR A 559 -22.93 16.90 -18.08
C TYR A 559 -23.28 17.07 -19.58
N ASN A 560 -22.28 16.88 -20.45
CA ASN A 560 -22.37 17.11 -21.91
C ASN A 560 -22.66 18.55 -22.39
N SER A 561 -22.64 19.55 -21.52
CA SER A 561 -22.68 20.96 -21.96
C SER A 561 -21.37 21.38 -22.65
N ASP A 562 -21.41 22.48 -23.41
CA ASP A 562 -20.20 23.01 -24.06
C ASP A 562 -19.14 23.44 -23.02
N CYS A 563 -19.59 23.96 -21.89
CA CYS A 563 -18.74 24.24 -20.74
C CYS A 563 -18.02 22.97 -20.25
N TYR A 564 -18.75 21.86 -20.12
CA TYR A 564 -18.20 20.57 -19.71
C TYR A 564 -17.14 20.07 -20.70
N LYS A 565 -17.47 20.10 -22.00
CA LYS A 565 -16.55 19.65 -23.06
C LYS A 565 -15.26 20.47 -23.07
N LYS A 566 -15.41 21.79 -22.99
CA LYS A 566 -14.27 22.71 -22.95
C LYS A 566 -13.37 22.47 -21.73
N ASN A 567 -13.95 22.33 -20.54
CA ASN A 567 -13.19 22.04 -19.33
C ASN A 567 -12.48 20.67 -19.40
N PHE A 568 -13.15 19.67 -19.98
CA PHE A 568 -12.57 18.36 -20.21
C PHE A 568 -11.35 18.44 -21.14
N GLU A 569 -11.47 19.10 -22.27
CA GLU A 569 -10.38 19.26 -23.25
C GLU A 569 -9.18 20.03 -22.69
N GLU A 570 -9.43 21.15 -21.99
CA GLU A 570 -8.38 21.93 -21.36
C GLU A 570 -7.63 21.13 -20.28
N ASN A 571 -8.36 20.42 -19.44
CA ASN A 571 -7.78 19.60 -18.39
C ASN A 571 -7.04 18.38 -18.98
N LEU A 572 -7.58 17.78 -20.03
CA LEU A 572 -6.93 16.66 -20.73
C LEU A 572 -5.61 17.12 -21.38
N ALA A 573 -5.59 18.29 -22.00
CA ALA A 573 -4.39 18.86 -22.59
C ALA A 573 -3.26 19.06 -21.55
N LEU A 574 -3.62 19.49 -20.34
CA LEU A 574 -2.67 19.60 -19.23
C LEU A 574 -2.15 18.21 -18.77
N LEU A 575 -3.04 17.24 -18.70
CA LEU A 575 -2.70 15.88 -18.29
C LEU A 575 -1.83 15.16 -19.33
N LEU A 576 -2.01 15.47 -20.62
CA LEU A 576 -1.23 14.88 -21.72
C LEU A 576 0.13 15.54 -21.95
N ARG A 577 0.50 16.51 -21.12
CA ARG A 577 1.80 17.17 -21.25
C ARG A 577 2.93 16.18 -21.01
N LYS A 578 3.80 16.03 -22.00
CA LYS A 578 5.00 15.21 -21.93
C LYS A 578 6.02 15.88 -20.99
N THR A 579 6.73 15.05 -20.21
CA THR A 579 7.82 15.49 -19.33
C THR A 579 9.07 14.69 -19.60
N ASP A 580 10.23 15.31 -19.43
CA ASP A 580 11.50 14.61 -19.52
C ASP A 580 12.52 15.09 -18.49
N TYR A 581 13.41 14.17 -18.10
CA TYR A 581 14.42 14.40 -17.08
C TYR A 581 15.75 13.85 -17.56
N LYS A 582 16.78 14.69 -17.54
CA LYS A 582 18.15 14.31 -17.85
C LYS A 582 19.02 14.47 -16.61
N HIS A 583 19.84 13.50 -16.32
CA HIS A 583 20.71 13.57 -15.15
C HIS A 583 22.06 12.88 -15.38
N HIS A 584 23.08 13.47 -14.79
CA HIS A 584 24.44 12.94 -14.73
C HIS A 584 24.73 12.52 -13.30
N SER A 585 24.89 11.22 -13.09
CA SER A 585 25.25 10.66 -11.77
C SER A 585 26.72 10.28 -11.77
N TYR A 586 27.42 10.55 -10.67
CA TYR A 586 28.78 10.13 -10.46
C TYR A 586 29.01 9.66 -9.03
N ASN A 587 29.95 8.74 -8.89
CA ASN A 587 30.39 8.21 -7.60
C ASN A 587 31.91 8.13 -7.65
N LEU A 588 32.54 8.76 -6.67
CA LEU A 588 33.99 8.76 -6.47
C LEU A 588 34.26 8.15 -5.11
N ALA A 589 35.05 7.08 -5.06
CA ALA A 589 35.48 6.51 -3.80
C ALA A 589 37.01 6.33 -3.79
N LEU A 590 37.59 6.66 -2.67
CA LEU A 590 39.02 6.49 -2.39
C LEU A 590 39.15 5.42 -1.31
N ASN A 591 39.90 4.36 -1.62
CA ASN A 591 40.20 3.26 -0.72
C ASN A 591 41.68 3.32 -0.35
N LEU A 592 41.97 3.50 0.92
CA LEU A 592 43.30 3.60 1.47
C LEU A 592 43.54 2.43 2.42
N ASP A 593 44.54 1.61 2.13
CA ASP A 593 45.00 0.51 2.95
C ASP A 593 46.44 0.83 3.49
N PRO A 594 46.57 1.81 4.43
CA PRO A 594 47.88 2.25 4.89
C PRO A 594 48.66 1.17 5.64
N THR A 595 47.92 0.17 6.15
CA THR A 595 48.45 -1.01 6.84
C THR A 595 47.54 -2.21 6.60
N ASP A 596 47.99 -3.42 6.87
CA ASP A 596 47.21 -4.65 6.68
C ASP A 596 45.98 -4.77 7.63
N TRP A 597 45.96 -3.93 8.68
CA TRP A 597 44.92 -3.94 9.68
C TRP A 597 43.95 -2.74 9.61
N LEU A 598 44.21 -1.77 8.71
CA LEU A 598 43.39 -0.54 8.61
C LEU A 598 43.05 -0.23 7.15
N ARG A 599 41.77 -0.10 6.86
CA ARG A 599 41.23 0.50 5.64
C ARG A 599 40.49 1.80 5.96
N VAL A 600 40.79 2.83 5.22
CA VAL A 600 40.06 4.10 5.22
C VAL A 600 39.38 4.29 3.87
N GLN A 601 38.09 4.55 3.90
CA GLN A 601 37.29 4.76 2.69
C GLN A 601 36.64 6.14 2.74
N LEU A 602 36.83 6.91 1.68
CA LEU A 602 36.16 8.19 1.48
C LEU A 602 35.28 8.07 0.24
N LYS A 603 34.00 8.45 0.36
CA LYS A 603 33.04 8.39 -0.75
C LYS A 603 32.32 9.71 -0.94
N TYR A 604 32.22 10.11 -2.20
CA TYR A 604 31.34 11.17 -2.63
C TYR A 604 30.51 10.68 -3.80
N ALA A 605 29.17 10.71 -3.65
CA ALA A 605 28.27 10.26 -4.69
C ALA A 605 27.10 11.24 -4.86
N ASN A 606 26.60 11.36 -6.06
CA ASN A 606 25.30 11.96 -6.30
C ASN A 606 24.31 10.91 -6.80
N GLY A 607 23.06 11.09 -6.43
CA GLY A 607 21.95 10.27 -6.87
C GLY A 607 20.82 11.12 -7.42
N PHE A 608 19.96 10.48 -8.17
CA PHE A 608 18.83 11.14 -8.77
C PHE A 608 17.63 10.19 -8.79
N ARG A 609 16.44 10.77 -8.71
CA ARG A 609 15.18 10.06 -8.91
C ARG A 609 14.27 10.94 -9.78
N ALA A 610 13.95 10.48 -10.98
CA ALA A 610 12.84 11.05 -11.72
C ALA A 610 11.54 10.80 -10.95
N PRO A 611 10.60 11.75 -10.92
CA PRO A 611 9.28 11.50 -10.36
C PRO A 611 8.65 10.27 -11.02
N THR A 612 7.87 9.50 -10.29
CA THR A 612 7.15 8.38 -10.91
C THR A 612 5.96 8.89 -11.73
N SER A 613 5.48 8.09 -12.68
CA SER A 613 4.33 8.49 -13.52
C SER A 613 3.08 8.81 -12.70
N ASP A 614 2.88 8.10 -11.58
CA ASP A 614 1.80 8.36 -10.65
C ASP A 614 2.00 9.66 -9.85
N GLU A 615 3.22 10.02 -9.48
CA GLU A 615 3.49 11.32 -8.84
C GLU A 615 3.18 12.50 -9.76
N ILE A 616 3.38 12.34 -11.08
CA ILE A 616 3.16 13.38 -12.08
C ILE A 616 1.69 13.46 -12.53
N TYR A 617 1.10 12.30 -12.90
CA TYR A 617 -0.13 12.24 -13.69
C TYR A 617 -1.33 11.71 -12.92
N MET A 618 -1.19 11.33 -11.66
CA MET A 618 -2.32 10.80 -10.91
C MET A 618 -3.38 11.85 -10.67
N THR A 619 -4.63 11.45 -10.90
CA THR A 619 -5.82 12.24 -10.65
C THR A 619 -6.73 11.45 -9.73
N PHE A 620 -7.07 11.98 -8.59
CA PHE A 620 -7.95 11.31 -7.67
C PHE A 620 -9.02 12.23 -7.13
N LYS A 621 -10.25 11.80 -7.17
CA LYS A 621 -11.38 12.50 -6.57
C LYS A 621 -12.08 11.59 -5.58
N HIS A 622 -12.19 12.05 -4.38
CA HIS A 622 -12.94 11.45 -3.30
C HIS A 622 -13.89 12.49 -2.70
N PRO A 623 -15.04 12.12 -2.15
CA PRO A 623 -15.94 13.10 -1.53
C PRO A 623 -15.32 13.97 -0.43
N GLN A 624 -14.23 13.53 0.18
CA GLN A 624 -13.60 14.24 1.29
C GLN A 624 -12.24 14.86 0.95
N PHE A 625 -11.63 14.55 -0.19
CA PHE A 625 -10.34 15.07 -0.61
C PHE A 625 -10.07 14.75 -2.08
N SER A 626 -9.11 15.43 -2.69
CA SER A 626 -8.70 15.18 -4.07
C SER A 626 -7.18 15.31 -4.21
N ILE A 627 -6.63 14.59 -5.19
CA ILE A 627 -5.24 14.75 -5.62
C ILE A 627 -5.22 15.29 -7.03
N GLN A 628 -4.38 16.30 -7.22
CA GLN A 628 -4.13 16.92 -8.51
C GLN A 628 -2.80 16.40 -9.10
N PRO A 629 -2.72 16.20 -10.41
CA PRO A 629 -1.45 15.95 -11.08
C PRO A 629 -0.53 17.18 -11.03
N ASN A 630 0.78 16.93 -11.13
CA ASN A 630 1.77 17.98 -11.21
C ASN A 630 2.80 17.68 -12.30
N THR A 631 2.58 18.21 -13.50
CA THR A 631 3.49 18.06 -14.63
C THR A 631 4.72 18.95 -14.57
N ASP A 632 4.83 19.83 -13.57
CA ASP A 632 5.96 20.74 -13.35
C ASP A 632 6.94 20.21 -12.29
N LEU A 633 6.75 18.95 -11.83
CA LEU A 633 7.66 18.32 -10.88
C LEU A 633 9.09 18.26 -11.43
N LYS A 634 10.04 18.57 -10.57
CA LYS A 634 11.48 18.42 -10.82
C LYS A 634 11.96 17.07 -10.26
N ALA A 635 13.00 16.52 -10.87
CA ALA A 635 13.66 15.36 -10.33
C ALA A 635 14.26 15.65 -8.94
N GLU A 636 14.19 14.66 -8.06
CA GLU A 636 14.90 14.68 -6.80
C GLU A 636 16.38 14.39 -7.02
N THR A 637 17.24 15.03 -6.26
CA THR A 637 18.66 14.75 -6.27
C THR A 637 19.20 14.57 -4.87
N SER A 638 20.25 13.77 -4.73
CA SER A 638 20.96 13.60 -3.47
C SER A 638 22.45 13.73 -3.67
N LYS A 639 23.15 14.18 -2.61
CA LYS A 639 24.60 14.18 -2.51
C LYS A 639 24.98 13.48 -1.21
N THR A 640 25.74 12.40 -1.34
CA THR A 640 26.21 11.59 -0.24
C THR A 640 27.69 11.85 -0.02
N LYS A 641 28.08 12.05 1.21
CA LYS A 641 29.47 12.10 1.68
C LYS A 641 29.63 11.10 2.80
N GLU A 642 30.63 10.24 2.69
CA GLU A 642 30.88 9.20 3.68
C GLU A 642 32.38 9.09 3.98
N VAL A 643 32.69 8.77 5.23
CA VAL A 643 34.00 8.34 5.67
C VAL A 643 33.84 7.10 6.54
N ALA A 644 34.60 6.05 6.19
CA ALA A 644 34.56 4.80 6.92
C ALA A 644 36.00 4.38 7.28
N PHE A 645 36.14 3.88 8.50
CA PHE A 645 37.35 3.24 9.02
C PHE A 645 37.02 1.80 9.31
N THR A 646 37.76 0.88 8.71
CA THR A 646 37.62 -0.55 8.99
C THR A 646 38.91 -1.09 9.52
N PHE A 647 38.84 -1.70 10.69
CA PHE A 647 39.94 -2.37 11.35
C PHE A 647 39.80 -3.87 11.18
N TYR A 648 40.86 -4.55 10.79
CA TYR A 648 40.89 -5.98 10.52
C TYR A 648 41.89 -6.69 11.46
N LYS A 649 41.50 -7.91 11.82
CA LYS A 649 42.42 -8.89 12.36
C LYS A 649 41.97 -10.28 11.91
N ASN A 650 42.71 -10.89 11.00
CA ASN A 650 42.30 -12.15 10.34
C ASN A 650 40.85 -12.05 9.76
N SER A 651 39.91 -12.85 10.29
CA SER A 651 38.50 -12.83 9.89
C SER A 651 37.65 -11.81 10.64
N SER A 652 38.22 -11.15 11.65
CA SER A 652 37.53 -10.16 12.48
C SER A 652 37.59 -8.76 11.88
N TYR A 653 36.54 -7.98 12.03
CA TYR A 653 36.54 -6.57 11.61
C TYR A 653 35.67 -5.69 12.49
N ILE A 654 35.96 -4.41 12.50
CA ILE A 654 35.12 -3.33 13.03
C ILE A 654 35.16 -2.18 12.06
N THR A 655 33.97 -1.79 11.54
CA THR A 655 33.79 -0.64 10.66
C THR A 655 33.06 0.47 11.39
N LEU A 656 33.62 1.67 11.36
CA LEU A 656 33.03 2.92 11.84
C LEU A 656 32.72 3.77 10.60
N ASN A 657 31.46 4.09 10.35
CA ASN A 657 31.05 4.90 9.22
C ASN A 657 30.30 6.15 9.68
N ALA A 658 30.67 7.31 9.14
CA ALA A 658 29.93 8.55 9.29
C ALA A 658 29.49 9.06 7.92
N PHE A 659 28.24 9.49 7.81
CA PHE A 659 27.67 9.92 6.54
C PHE A 659 26.82 11.18 6.65
N GLN A 660 26.72 11.89 5.53
CA GLN A 660 25.78 12.98 5.31
C GLN A 660 25.14 12.84 3.92
N ASN A 661 23.82 12.85 3.89
CA ASN A 661 23.01 12.89 2.67
C ASN A 661 22.27 14.23 2.60
N ASP A 662 22.51 14.97 1.55
CA ASP A 662 21.82 16.21 1.22
C ASP A 662 20.87 15.98 0.04
N TYR A 663 19.57 16.15 0.28
CA TYR A 663 18.50 16.00 -0.73
C TYR A 663 18.02 17.35 -1.20
N ARG A 664 17.72 17.46 -2.50
CA ARG A 664 17.07 18.63 -3.11
C ARG A 664 15.86 18.21 -3.92
N ASN A 665 14.89 19.11 -4.04
CA ASN A 665 13.64 18.88 -4.76
C ASN A 665 12.89 17.64 -4.26
N PHE A 666 12.99 17.34 -2.97
CA PHE A 666 12.35 16.19 -2.36
C PHE A 666 10.84 16.23 -2.63
N ILE A 667 10.30 15.16 -3.25
CA ILE A 667 8.89 15.10 -3.60
C ILE A 667 8.08 14.57 -2.41
N ASP A 668 7.04 15.30 -2.08
CA ASP A 668 6.11 14.94 -1.02
C ASP A 668 4.68 15.33 -1.42
N LEU A 669 3.71 14.53 -1.01
CA LEU A 669 2.31 14.83 -1.21
C LEU A 669 1.84 15.77 -0.11
N VAL A 670 1.52 16.99 -0.46
CA VAL A 670 1.14 18.05 0.47
C VAL A 670 -0.24 18.61 0.15
N GLU A 671 -0.91 19.10 1.17
CA GLU A 671 -2.15 19.82 0.99
C GLU A 671 -1.84 21.21 0.37
N VAL A 672 -2.51 21.49 -0.73
CA VAL A 672 -2.29 22.73 -1.50
C VAL A 672 -3.48 23.69 -1.43
N GLY A 673 -4.58 23.28 -0.84
CA GLY A 673 -5.77 24.10 -0.66
C GLY A 673 -7.00 23.34 -0.21
N GLU A 674 -8.07 24.05 0.00
CA GLU A 674 -9.38 23.50 0.36
C GLU A 674 -10.48 24.07 -0.54
N ARG A 675 -11.52 23.27 -0.79
CA ARG A 675 -12.73 23.67 -1.50
C ARG A 675 -13.99 23.19 -0.79
N PRO A 676 -15.13 23.87 -0.91
CA PRO A 676 -16.40 23.33 -0.48
C PRO A 676 -16.78 22.10 -1.30
N ILE A 677 -17.55 21.21 -0.71
CA ILE A 677 -18.06 20.00 -1.38
C ILE A 677 -19.01 20.37 -2.52
N GLU A 678 -19.84 21.39 -2.28
CA GLU A 678 -20.82 21.94 -3.22
C GLU A 678 -20.98 23.45 -2.98
N GLU A 679 -21.60 24.15 -3.90
CA GLU A 679 -21.85 25.58 -3.79
C GLU A 679 -22.67 25.90 -2.52
N GLY A 680 -22.18 26.86 -1.73
CA GLY A 680 -22.84 27.28 -0.49
C GLY A 680 -22.59 26.36 0.72
N SER A 681 -21.89 25.24 0.53
CA SER A 681 -21.56 24.33 1.63
C SER A 681 -20.47 24.91 2.53
N GLU A 682 -20.71 24.89 3.84
CA GLU A 682 -19.67 25.18 4.83
C GLU A 682 -18.60 24.06 4.90
N ILE A 683 -18.91 22.92 4.33
CA ILE A 683 -18.06 21.74 4.36
C ILE A 683 -17.07 21.82 3.22
N LYS A 684 -15.81 21.85 3.61
CA LYS A 684 -14.68 21.90 2.69
C LYS A 684 -13.95 20.57 2.66
N TYR A 685 -13.34 20.27 1.53
CA TYR A 685 -12.44 19.17 1.39
C TYR A 685 -11.06 19.61 0.87
N PRO A 686 -9.99 18.98 1.32
CA PRO A 686 -8.64 19.35 0.97
C PRO A 686 -8.24 18.86 -0.42
N PHE A 687 -7.41 19.63 -1.06
CA PHE A 687 -6.66 19.26 -2.26
C PHE A 687 -5.23 18.95 -1.90
N HIS A 688 -4.75 17.87 -2.45
CA HIS A 688 -3.36 17.46 -2.32
C HIS A 688 -2.68 17.43 -3.68
N GLN A 689 -1.40 17.67 -3.69
CA GLN A 689 -0.57 17.61 -4.89
C GLN A 689 0.85 17.20 -4.50
N ASN A 690 1.48 16.39 -5.33
CA ASN A 690 2.91 16.15 -5.20
C ASN A 690 3.67 17.42 -5.51
N GLN A 691 4.53 17.85 -4.60
CA GLN A 691 5.31 19.06 -4.71
C GLN A 691 6.78 18.82 -4.36
N ASN A 692 7.67 19.54 -5.02
CA ASN A 692 9.07 19.53 -4.65
C ASN A 692 9.28 20.39 -3.40
N ARG A 693 9.82 19.77 -2.36
CA ARG A 693 10.34 20.47 -1.18
C ARG A 693 11.79 20.86 -1.43
N ASP A 694 12.20 22.00 -0.94
CA ASP A 694 13.52 22.56 -1.27
C ASP A 694 14.66 21.61 -0.88
N ARG A 695 14.81 21.35 0.39
CA ARG A 695 15.98 20.59 0.89
C ARG A 695 15.63 19.72 2.08
N ALA A 696 16.29 18.57 2.12
CA ALA A 696 16.33 17.74 3.30
C ALA A 696 17.78 17.31 3.56
N ARG A 697 18.14 17.08 4.83
CA ARG A 697 19.47 16.60 5.21
C ARG A 697 19.33 15.49 6.23
N VAL A 698 20.07 14.40 6.00
CA VAL A 698 20.23 13.29 6.92
C VAL A 698 21.72 13.15 7.26
N ARG A 699 22.04 13.02 8.53
CA ARG A 699 23.37 12.70 9.03
C ARG A 699 23.27 11.49 9.94
N GLY A 700 24.30 10.67 9.92
CA GLY A 700 24.33 9.50 10.78
C GLY A 700 25.69 8.93 11.01
N ILE A 701 25.72 8.03 11.98
CA ILE A 701 26.88 7.20 12.34
C ILE A 701 26.40 5.75 12.36
N GLU A 702 27.20 4.88 11.79
CA GLU A 702 26.98 3.44 11.78
C GLU A 702 28.22 2.71 12.27
N ILE A 703 28.01 1.66 13.04
CA ILE A 703 29.05 0.72 13.46
C ILE A 703 28.64 -0.66 12.99
N ALA A 704 29.53 -1.40 12.40
CA ALA A 704 29.36 -2.81 12.09
C ALA A 704 30.61 -3.56 12.49
N SER A 705 30.46 -4.62 13.26
CA SER A 705 31.57 -5.47 13.66
C SER A 705 31.20 -6.93 13.68
N ARG A 706 32.20 -7.76 13.39
CA ARG A 706 32.19 -9.18 13.66
C ARG A 706 33.58 -9.57 14.18
N LEU A 707 33.61 -10.17 15.34
CA LEU A 707 34.81 -10.64 16.00
C LEU A 707 34.75 -12.17 16.08
N GLU A 708 35.63 -12.84 15.40
CA GLU A 708 35.88 -14.26 15.54
C GLU A 708 36.79 -14.47 16.75
N MET A 709 36.26 -15.03 17.81
CA MET A 709 36.99 -15.13 19.08
C MET A 709 38.23 -16.03 18.99
N GLY A 710 38.24 -16.96 18.02
CA GLY A 710 39.43 -17.76 17.70
C GLY A 710 40.61 -16.92 17.19
N ASP A 711 40.36 -15.75 16.56
CA ASP A 711 41.42 -14.80 16.14
C ASP A 711 42.14 -14.14 17.33
N LEU A 712 41.49 -14.11 18.49
CA LEU A 712 42.02 -13.53 19.72
C LEU A 712 42.54 -14.60 20.69
N PHE A 713 41.80 -15.71 20.81
CA PHE A 713 42.09 -16.81 21.73
C PHE A 713 41.75 -18.14 21.04
N GLU A 714 42.73 -18.98 20.73
CA GLU A 714 42.57 -20.26 20.03
C GLU A 714 41.54 -21.18 20.69
N LYS A 715 41.44 -21.16 22.01
CA LYS A 715 40.47 -21.96 22.78
C LYS A 715 39.01 -21.55 22.58
N LEU A 716 38.76 -20.36 22.00
CA LEU A 716 37.44 -19.85 21.72
C LEU A 716 37.08 -19.97 20.24
N GLN A 717 37.72 -20.87 19.50
CA GLN A 717 37.39 -21.15 18.11
C GLN A 717 35.92 -21.53 17.95
N GLY A 718 35.26 -20.93 16.97
CA GLY A 718 33.82 -21.08 16.69
C GLY A 718 32.93 -20.06 17.37
N PHE A 719 33.38 -19.42 18.46
CA PHE A 719 32.63 -18.31 19.03
C PHE A 719 32.83 -17.01 18.23
N HIS A 720 31.74 -16.32 17.99
CA HIS A 720 31.78 -14.99 17.37
C HIS A 720 30.89 -14.01 18.10
N LEU A 721 31.29 -12.73 18.05
CA LEU A 721 30.56 -11.60 18.58
C LEU A 721 30.33 -10.58 17.47
N GLY A 722 29.12 -10.07 17.37
CA GLY A 722 28.76 -9.02 16.43
C GLY A 722 28.15 -7.82 17.16
N TYR A 723 28.41 -6.63 16.65
CA TYR A 723 27.77 -5.41 17.10
C TYR A 723 27.44 -4.54 15.91
N LYS A 724 26.18 -4.12 15.82
CA LYS A 724 25.70 -3.14 14.83
C LYS A 724 25.01 -2.01 15.55
N PHE A 725 25.33 -0.79 15.15
CA PHE A 725 24.75 0.43 15.68
C PHE A 725 24.40 1.39 14.56
N THR A 726 23.23 1.99 14.63
CA THR A 726 22.79 3.01 13.69
C THR A 726 22.16 4.18 14.43
N TYR A 727 22.70 5.37 14.20
CA TYR A 727 22.14 6.63 14.63
C TYR A 727 21.95 7.53 13.42
N GLN A 728 20.74 8.10 13.28
CA GLN A 728 20.43 9.03 12.19
C GLN A 728 19.61 10.21 12.71
N LYS A 729 19.85 11.35 12.11
CA LYS A 729 19.07 12.57 12.34
C LYS A 729 18.79 13.25 11.01
N GLY A 730 17.53 13.52 10.72
CA GLY A 730 17.11 14.15 9.48
C GLY A 730 16.13 15.30 9.71
N ARG A 731 16.22 16.29 8.82
CA ARG A 731 15.29 17.43 8.77
C ARG A 731 15.01 17.79 7.33
N ILE A 732 13.76 18.07 7.05
CA ILE A 732 13.32 18.75 5.83
C ILE A 732 13.33 20.24 6.14
N LYS A 733 14.09 21.02 5.38
CA LYS A 733 14.25 22.45 5.65
C LYS A 733 12.98 23.24 5.33
N ASP A 734 12.29 22.85 4.26
CA ASP A 734 10.97 23.35 3.94
C ASP A 734 9.91 22.48 4.63
N ASN A 735 8.89 23.09 5.21
CA ASN A 735 7.77 22.36 5.79
C ASN A 735 6.79 21.79 4.74
N GLY A 736 7.01 22.05 3.43
CA GLY A 736 6.19 21.55 2.32
C GLY A 736 4.77 22.12 2.25
N LEU A 737 4.47 23.11 3.06
CA LEU A 737 3.17 23.76 3.01
C LEU A 737 3.07 24.66 1.79
N HIS A 738 1.89 24.71 1.18
CA HIS A 738 1.63 25.62 0.08
C HIS A 738 1.87 27.08 0.54
N PRO A 739 2.45 27.97 -0.31
CA PRO A 739 2.73 29.35 0.07
C PRO A 739 1.53 30.11 0.64
N LYS A 740 0.35 29.88 0.10
CA LYS A 740 -0.88 30.49 0.60
C LYS A 740 -1.32 29.97 1.97
N TYR A 741 -1.06 28.70 2.27
CA TYR A 741 -1.31 28.16 3.59
C TYR A 741 -0.31 28.71 4.62
N LYS A 742 0.95 28.90 4.21
CA LYS A 742 1.94 29.58 5.04
C LYS A 742 1.53 31.01 5.34
N GLU A 743 1.08 31.74 4.33
CA GLU A 743 0.56 33.12 4.48
C GLU A 743 -0.63 33.16 5.45
N PHE A 744 -1.57 32.20 5.34
CA PHE A 744 -2.68 32.08 6.28
C PHE A 744 -2.20 31.86 7.73
N LEU A 745 -1.25 30.95 7.93
CA LEU A 745 -0.68 30.68 9.24
C LEU A 745 0.04 31.90 9.82
N GLU A 746 0.78 32.62 8.99
CA GLU A 746 1.48 33.85 9.39
C GLU A 746 0.50 34.99 9.77
N LEU A 747 -0.58 35.15 9.02
CA LEU A 747 -1.59 36.19 9.27
C LEU A 747 -2.40 35.93 10.55
N ASN A 748 -2.46 34.69 11.00
CA ASN A 748 -3.24 34.32 12.19
C ASN A 748 -2.35 33.97 13.41
N LYS A 749 -1.05 34.19 13.34
CA LYS A 749 -0.11 33.82 14.41
C LYS A 749 -0.34 34.56 15.74
N ASP A 750 -0.86 35.77 15.69
CA ASP A 750 -1.11 36.58 16.88
C ASP A 750 -2.26 36.03 17.73
N THR A 751 -3.27 35.46 17.06
CA THR A 751 -4.37 34.77 17.71
C THR A 751 -4.07 33.28 17.99
N HIS A 752 -3.12 32.73 17.25
CA HIS A 752 -2.72 31.32 17.28
C HIS A 752 -1.19 31.18 17.21
N PRO A 753 -0.48 31.39 18.33
CA PRO A 753 1.00 31.39 18.35
C PRO A 753 1.64 30.09 17.82
N GLU A 754 0.94 28.97 17.92
CA GLU A 754 1.37 27.69 17.37
C GLU A 754 1.49 27.68 15.84
N TYR A 755 0.77 28.55 15.13
CA TYR A 755 0.82 28.65 13.67
C TYR A 755 2.20 29.11 13.18
N GLU A 756 2.84 30.01 13.91
CA GLU A 756 4.21 30.41 13.60
C GLU A 756 5.17 29.20 13.63
N ALA A 757 5.00 28.34 14.61
CA ALA A 757 5.80 27.12 14.72
C ALA A 757 5.56 26.16 13.56
N ILE A 758 4.31 26.03 13.09
CA ILE A 758 3.94 25.20 11.95
C ILE A 758 4.49 25.81 10.64
N ALA A 759 4.39 27.12 10.47
CA ALA A 759 4.80 27.80 9.26
C ALA A 759 6.32 27.82 9.04
N ARG A 760 7.12 27.90 10.10
CA ARG A 760 8.55 28.18 10.02
C ARG A 760 9.47 27.02 10.37
N LYS A 761 9.03 26.05 11.18
CA LYS A 761 9.93 24.99 11.65
C LYS A 761 10.25 23.95 10.58
N PRO A 762 11.53 23.61 10.40
CA PRO A 762 11.91 22.44 9.64
C PRO A 762 11.26 21.19 10.20
N GLN A 763 10.69 20.36 9.32
CA GLN A 763 10.01 19.13 9.71
C GLN A 763 11.02 17.98 9.91
N PRO A 764 10.81 17.12 10.90
CA PRO A 764 11.53 15.87 10.99
C PRO A 764 11.12 14.93 9.84
N MET A 765 12.03 14.07 9.44
CA MET A 765 11.75 13.02 8.46
C MET A 765 11.19 11.78 9.16
N ASN A 766 9.90 11.53 9.00
CA ASN A 766 9.21 10.39 9.64
C ASN A 766 9.75 9.03 9.18
N ALA A 767 10.33 8.94 7.98
CA ALA A 767 10.90 7.70 7.47
C ALA A 767 12.11 7.19 8.27
N LEU A 768 12.79 8.08 9.02
CA LEU A 768 13.98 7.70 9.78
C LEU A 768 13.62 6.87 11.01
N GLN A 769 14.29 5.74 11.15
CA GLN A 769 14.13 4.84 12.28
C GLN A 769 14.79 5.44 13.54
N PRO A 770 14.33 5.07 14.74
CA PRO A 770 15.04 5.39 16.00
C PRO A 770 16.42 4.74 16.04
N THR A 771 17.29 5.27 16.89
CA THR A 771 18.60 4.66 17.16
C THR A 771 18.45 3.21 17.53
N THR A 772 19.22 2.35 16.85
CA THR A 772 19.15 0.90 16.99
C THR A 772 20.53 0.33 17.25
N SER A 773 20.62 -0.58 18.22
CA SER A 773 21.79 -1.40 18.48
C SER A 773 21.42 -2.88 18.39
N VAL A 774 22.24 -3.66 17.72
CA VAL A 774 22.08 -5.12 17.62
C VAL A 774 23.37 -5.76 18.11
N TYR A 775 23.24 -6.61 19.11
CA TYR A 775 24.33 -7.45 19.60
C TYR A 775 24.08 -8.87 19.10
N ASN A 776 25.10 -9.50 18.54
CA ASN A 776 25.08 -10.89 18.14
C ASN A 776 26.10 -11.65 18.98
N ILE A 777 25.69 -12.78 19.50
CA ILE A 777 26.53 -13.76 20.18
C ILE A 777 26.25 -15.08 19.52
N GLY A 778 27.27 -15.71 18.94
CA GLY A 778 27.07 -16.95 18.23
C GLY A 778 28.22 -17.93 18.44
N TYR A 779 27.90 -19.17 18.11
CA TYR A 779 28.84 -20.28 18.07
C TYR A 779 28.56 -21.16 16.88
N ASP A 780 29.59 -21.40 16.09
CA ASP A 780 29.60 -22.39 15.01
C ASP A 780 30.58 -23.50 15.40
N ALA A 781 30.09 -24.74 15.53
CA ALA A 781 30.94 -25.88 15.82
C ALA A 781 32.01 -26.00 14.73
N PRO A 782 33.29 -26.29 15.08
CA PRO A 782 34.36 -26.48 14.11
C PRO A 782 34.05 -27.58 13.07
N SER A 783 33.20 -28.56 13.43
CA SER A 783 32.69 -29.57 12.53
C SER A 783 31.70 -29.05 11.48
N GLN A 784 31.24 -27.79 11.58
CA GLN A 784 30.19 -27.19 10.78
C GLN A 784 28.85 -27.96 10.78
N LYS A 785 28.66 -28.85 11.75
CA LYS A 785 27.43 -29.64 11.86
C LYS A 785 26.31 -28.96 12.61
N TRP A 786 26.60 -27.97 13.42
CA TRP A 786 25.62 -27.17 14.14
C TRP A 786 26.17 -25.81 14.53
N GLY A 787 25.27 -24.86 14.72
CA GLY A 787 25.57 -23.53 15.20
C GLY A 787 24.36 -22.89 15.82
N VAL A 788 24.58 -21.87 16.64
CA VAL A 788 23.54 -21.08 17.27
C VAL A 788 23.94 -19.61 17.31
N ASP A 789 23.00 -18.75 16.98
CA ASP A 789 23.13 -17.30 17.05
C ASP A 789 22.04 -16.71 17.94
N MET A 790 22.42 -15.80 18.81
CA MET A 790 21.52 -14.98 19.59
C MET A 790 21.70 -13.52 19.19
N TYR A 791 20.59 -12.87 18.85
CA TYR A 791 20.52 -11.46 18.51
C TYR A 791 19.75 -10.68 19.57
N ILE A 792 20.36 -9.67 20.13
CA ILE A 792 19.75 -8.74 21.10
C ILE A 792 19.59 -7.40 20.41
N THR A 793 18.36 -7.07 20.03
CA THR A 793 18.03 -5.81 19.35
C THR A 793 17.45 -4.82 20.33
N ASN A 794 18.16 -3.69 20.53
CA ASN A 794 17.71 -2.57 21.35
C ASN A 794 17.36 -1.38 20.47
N VAL A 795 16.11 -0.92 20.56
CA VAL A 795 15.58 0.22 19.80
C VAL A 795 15.19 1.33 20.76
N ALA A 796 15.70 2.53 20.52
CA ALA A 796 15.37 3.70 21.31
C ALA A 796 13.94 4.18 21.08
N ALA A 797 13.40 4.93 22.04
CA ALA A 797 12.12 5.60 21.85
C ALA A 797 12.20 6.68 20.77
N LYS A 798 11.19 6.77 19.91
CA LYS A 798 11.05 7.88 18.96
C LYS A 798 10.68 9.14 19.72
N LYS A 799 11.49 10.17 19.62
CA LYS A 799 11.25 11.44 20.31
C LYS A 799 10.21 12.28 19.58
N ALA A 800 9.40 13.03 20.31
CA ALA A 800 8.40 13.94 19.74
C ALA A 800 8.99 14.92 18.72
N LYS A 801 10.14 15.51 19.02
CA LYS A 801 10.86 16.43 18.13
C LYS A 801 11.36 15.79 16.82
N ASP A 802 11.37 14.47 16.74
CA ASP A 802 11.86 13.69 15.59
C ASP A 802 10.70 12.99 14.85
N SER A 803 9.44 13.33 15.17
CA SER A 803 8.25 12.84 14.51
C SER A 803 7.33 13.98 14.09
N PHE A 804 6.59 13.79 13.00
CA PHE A 804 5.65 14.75 12.46
C PHE A 804 4.49 14.03 11.80
N ASN A 805 3.30 14.56 11.97
CA ASN A 805 2.11 14.08 11.27
C ASN A 805 1.48 15.23 10.50
N SER A 806 1.64 15.22 9.17
CA SER A 806 1.13 16.26 8.28
C SER A 806 -0.39 16.37 8.30
N GLN A 807 -1.08 15.23 8.37
CA GLN A 807 -2.55 15.22 8.46
C GLN A 807 -3.04 15.81 9.78
N TRP A 808 -2.34 15.52 10.86
CA TRP A 808 -2.67 16.08 12.16
C TRP A 808 -2.53 17.60 12.16
N THR A 809 -1.47 18.11 11.60
CA THR A 809 -1.22 19.54 11.49
C THR A 809 -2.30 20.25 10.68
N SER A 810 -2.63 19.70 9.51
CA SER A 810 -3.70 20.24 8.68
C SER A 810 -5.06 20.18 9.35
N MET A 811 -5.33 19.08 10.06
CA MET A 811 -6.57 18.88 10.80
C MET A 811 -6.69 19.84 11.99
N VAL A 812 -5.60 20.07 12.71
CA VAL A 812 -5.54 21.04 13.80
C VAL A 812 -5.84 22.43 13.27
N ALA A 813 -5.18 22.84 12.21
CA ALA A 813 -5.41 24.13 11.59
C ALA A 813 -6.85 24.33 11.07
N ARG A 814 -7.52 23.25 10.66
CA ARG A 814 -8.92 23.28 10.22
C ARG A 814 -9.93 23.28 11.38
N LYS A 815 -9.65 22.53 12.43
CA LYS A 815 -10.61 22.34 13.53
C LYS A 815 -10.60 23.48 14.54
N GLU A 816 -9.61 24.33 14.52
CA GLU A 816 -9.54 25.44 15.47
C GLU A 816 -10.74 26.39 15.44
N LYS A 817 -11.43 26.46 14.31
CA LYS A 817 -12.71 27.20 14.21
C LYS A 817 -13.92 26.43 14.75
N GLN A 818 -13.85 25.12 14.81
CA GLN A 818 -14.97 24.30 15.31
C GLN A 818 -14.89 24.05 16.82
N TYR A 819 -13.71 24.12 17.37
CA TYR A 819 -13.46 23.96 18.79
C TYR A 819 -12.87 25.25 19.32
N THR A 820 -13.59 25.96 20.14
CA THR A 820 -13.08 27.12 20.89
C THR A 820 -12.01 26.74 21.91
N GLY A 821 -11.56 25.49 21.87
CA GLY A 821 -10.48 24.96 22.67
C GLY A 821 -9.12 25.21 22.03
N ASN A 822 -8.16 25.39 22.87
CA ASN A 822 -6.74 25.52 22.53
C ASN A 822 -6.26 24.30 21.74
N VAL A 823 -5.35 24.44 20.79
CA VAL A 823 -4.68 23.29 20.12
C VAL A 823 -4.12 22.29 21.12
N LYS A 824 -3.79 22.73 22.32
CA LYS A 824 -3.44 21.90 23.47
C LYS A 824 -4.55 20.93 23.89
N ASP A 825 -5.80 21.30 23.65
CA ASP A 825 -6.97 20.48 24.02
C ASP A 825 -7.30 19.43 22.95
N ILE A 826 -6.77 19.62 21.73
CA ILE A 826 -6.84 18.64 20.64
C ILE A 826 -5.69 17.61 20.77
N ASP A 827 -4.85 17.78 21.71
CA ASP A 827 -3.76 16.88 22.01
C ASP A 827 -4.31 15.54 22.49
N ALA A 828 -4.54 14.66 21.54
CA ALA A 828 -5.07 13.32 21.73
C ALA A 828 -4.15 12.39 22.55
N SER A 829 -3.30 12.99 23.30
CA SER A 829 -2.21 12.39 24.02
C SER A 829 -2.63 11.64 25.26
N LYS A 830 -3.85 11.79 25.66
CA LYS A 830 -4.44 10.99 26.74
C LYS A 830 -4.72 9.55 26.33
N ALA A 831 -4.51 9.23 25.06
CA ALA A 831 -4.78 7.91 24.53
C ALA A 831 -3.98 6.76 25.17
N ASN A 832 -2.92 7.05 25.92
CA ASN A 832 -2.15 6.05 26.66
C ASN A 832 -2.01 6.41 28.15
N GLY A 833 -2.85 7.29 28.67
CA GLY A 833 -2.69 7.80 30.05
C GLY A 833 -1.44 8.67 30.23
N LYS A 834 -0.74 9.01 29.13
CA LYS A 834 0.41 9.94 29.12
C LYS A 834 0.09 11.10 28.21
N GLU A 835 0.10 12.29 28.74
CA GLU A 835 -0.04 13.51 27.96
C GLU A 835 1.06 13.59 26.89
N VAL A 836 0.68 13.63 25.62
CA VAL A 836 1.55 14.04 24.52
C VAL A 836 1.39 15.54 24.39
N LYS A 837 2.31 16.29 24.86
CA LYS A 837 2.35 17.76 24.75
C LYS A 837 2.78 18.24 23.35
N ASP A 838 2.74 17.38 22.37
CA ASP A 838 3.32 17.67 21.06
C ASP A 838 2.43 17.15 19.93
N SER A 839 1.80 18.06 19.21
CA SER A 839 0.96 17.81 18.05
C SER A 839 1.68 17.14 16.85
N ARG A 840 2.99 16.99 16.91
CA ARG A 840 3.83 16.48 15.81
C ARG A 840 3.82 14.97 15.65
N GLY A 841 3.11 14.25 16.46
CA GLY A 841 2.96 12.80 16.31
C GLY A 841 2.18 12.21 17.47
N LEU A 842 1.10 11.52 17.17
CA LEU A 842 0.22 10.97 18.20
C LEU A 842 0.78 9.73 18.85
N TRP A 843 1.28 8.82 18.01
CA TRP A 843 1.76 7.54 18.45
C TRP A 843 3.24 7.41 18.17
N ARG A 844 4.00 6.98 19.16
CA ARG A 844 5.45 6.76 19.07
C ARG A 844 5.81 5.48 19.81
N ASN A 845 6.82 4.79 19.29
CA ASN A 845 7.35 3.64 20.01
C ASN A 845 8.08 4.07 21.29
N ASN A 846 7.91 3.30 22.34
CA ASN A 846 8.77 3.35 23.51
C ASN A 846 10.10 2.61 23.23
N ARG A 847 11.09 2.78 24.09
CA ARG A 847 12.30 1.97 24.04
C ARG A 847 11.95 0.50 24.31
N TYR A 848 12.54 -0.39 23.52
CA TYR A 848 12.36 -1.83 23.71
C TYR A 848 13.61 -2.61 23.37
N THR A 849 13.69 -3.81 23.93
CA THR A 849 14.72 -4.80 23.64
C THR A 849 14.05 -6.11 23.29
N VAL A 850 14.47 -6.72 22.20
CA VAL A 850 13.97 -8.02 21.70
C VAL A 850 15.16 -8.96 21.57
N ILE A 851 14.96 -10.20 21.95
CA ILE A 851 15.98 -11.26 21.86
C ILE A 851 15.45 -12.34 20.91
N ASP A 852 16.24 -12.66 19.90
CA ASP A 852 15.96 -13.70 18.91
C ASP A 852 17.11 -14.74 18.95
N THR A 853 16.78 -16.01 18.84
CA THR A 853 17.77 -17.09 18.79
C THR A 853 17.48 -17.99 17.61
N ILE A 854 18.50 -18.28 16.82
CA ILE A 854 18.41 -19.13 15.63
C ILE A 854 19.50 -20.19 15.73
N ALA A 855 19.17 -21.42 15.41
CA ALA A 855 20.11 -22.53 15.38
C ALA A 855 19.94 -23.37 14.11
N TYR A 856 21.02 -23.96 13.67
CA TYR A 856 21.00 -24.99 12.63
C TYR A 856 21.68 -26.27 13.10
N TRP A 857 21.26 -27.38 12.52
CA TRP A 857 21.84 -28.71 12.79
C TRP A 857 21.83 -29.57 11.53
N LYS A 858 23.00 -30.11 11.21
CA LYS A 858 23.27 -31.00 10.08
C LYS A 858 23.69 -32.38 10.60
N PRO A 859 22.75 -33.26 10.95
CA PRO A 859 23.09 -34.61 11.48
C PRO A 859 23.83 -35.47 10.47
N ILE A 860 23.47 -35.32 9.19
CA ILE A 860 24.13 -35.93 8.05
C ILE A 860 24.35 -34.91 6.95
N LYS A 861 25.22 -35.19 5.98
CA LYS A 861 25.60 -34.27 4.89
C LYS A 861 24.40 -33.71 4.11
N ASN A 862 23.37 -34.55 3.95
CA ASN A 862 22.22 -34.24 3.07
C ASN A 862 20.98 -33.71 3.81
N LEU A 863 21.08 -33.43 5.11
CA LEU A 863 19.93 -33.04 5.92
C LEU A 863 20.29 -31.86 6.82
N THR A 864 19.54 -30.77 6.66
CA THR A 864 19.69 -29.57 7.49
C THR A 864 18.38 -29.25 8.19
N PHE A 865 18.44 -29.11 9.52
CA PHE A 865 17.39 -28.53 10.34
C PHE A 865 17.75 -27.10 10.70
N THR A 866 16.77 -26.20 10.64
CA THR A 866 16.92 -24.83 11.15
C THR A 866 15.74 -24.55 12.07
N ALA A 867 16.02 -23.97 13.24
CA ALA A 867 15.00 -23.57 14.19
C ALA A 867 15.30 -22.17 14.74
N GLY A 868 14.28 -21.37 14.94
CA GLY A 868 14.40 -20.05 15.54
C GLY A 868 13.30 -19.77 16.55
N VAL A 869 13.68 -19.09 17.63
CA VAL A 869 12.75 -18.52 18.62
C VAL A 869 12.89 -17.00 18.55
N TYR A 870 11.84 -16.35 18.12
CA TYR A 870 11.80 -14.90 17.96
C TYR A 870 11.05 -14.27 19.13
N ASN A 871 11.50 -13.09 19.58
CA ASN A 871 11.00 -12.44 20.77
C ASN A 871 11.01 -13.40 21.99
N LEU A 872 12.16 -13.98 22.28
CA LEU A 872 12.36 -15.00 23.32
C LEU A 872 11.75 -14.60 24.68
N THR A 873 11.90 -13.33 25.05
CA THR A 873 11.41 -12.78 26.31
C THR A 873 9.92 -12.40 26.28
N ASN A 874 9.23 -12.67 25.17
CA ASN A 874 7.82 -12.30 24.97
C ASN A 874 7.53 -10.80 25.25
N LYS A 875 8.41 -9.93 24.77
CA LYS A 875 8.28 -8.50 24.97
C LYS A 875 7.12 -7.94 24.15
N LYS A 876 6.23 -7.18 24.79
CA LYS A 876 5.22 -6.37 24.09
C LYS A 876 5.88 -5.07 23.63
N TYR A 877 5.89 -4.81 22.31
CA TYR A 877 6.51 -3.62 21.75
C TYR A 877 5.82 -3.15 20.48
N LEU A 878 5.91 -1.85 20.25
CA LEU A 878 5.41 -1.18 19.05
C LEU A 878 6.62 -0.69 18.26
N THR A 879 6.70 -1.02 16.98
CA THR A 879 7.75 -0.47 16.10
C THR A 879 7.39 0.96 15.68
N TRP A 880 8.40 1.73 15.26
CA TRP A 880 8.13 3.07 14.72
C TRP A 880 7.30 3.01 13.44
N ASP A 881 7.52 2.03 12.58
CA ASP A 881 6.73 1.87 11.35
C ASP A 881 5.25 1.60 11.65
N SER A 882 4.95 0.75 12.61
CA SER A 882 3.57 0.53 13.07
C SER A 882 2.98 1.78 13.70
N ALA A 883 3.72 2.43 14.60
CA ALA A 883 3.25 3.64 15.29
C ALA A 883 2.92 4.78 14.32
N ARG A 884 3.78 5.03 13.33
CA ARG A 884 3.55 6.08 12.33
C ARG A 884 2.45 5.75 11.33
N SER A 885 2.04 4.50 11.22
CA SER A 885 0.92 4.08 10.35
C SER A 885 -0.45 4.34 10.98
N ILE A 886 -0.52 4.59 12.27
CA ILE A 886 -1.76 4.87 12.98
C ILE A 886 -2.31 6.23 12.59
N ARG A 887 -3.61 6.29 12.34
CA ARG A 887 -4.29 7.46 11.77
C ARG A 887 -5.38 7.99 12.70
N HIS A 888 -5.65 9.30 12.56
CA HIS A 888 -6.79 9.96 13.20
C HIS A 888 -8.03 9.94 12.34
N ILE A 889 -7.81 10.09 11.04
CA ILE A 889 -8.83 10.19 10.01
C ILE A 889 -8.56 9.08 9.02
N GLY A 890 -9.58 8.62 8.36
CA GLY A 890 -9.49 7.55 7.39
C GLY A 890 -10.36 6.38 7.77
N THR A 891 -10.27 5.33 7.00
CA THR A 891 -11.11 4.14 7.14
C THR A 891 -10.38 2.96 7.74
N ILE A 892 -9.06 2.90 7.58
CA ILE A 892 -8.21 1.85 8.15
C ILE A 892 -7.14 2.46 9.06
N ASN A 893 -6.46 1.63 9.80
CA ASN A 893 -5.39 2.02 10.74
C ASN A 893 -5.81 3.07 11.79
N ARG A 894 -7.10 3.22 12.01
CA ARG A 894 -7.63 4.10 13.06
C ARG A 894 -7.64 3.38 14.40
N VAL A 895 -7.39 4.15 15.42
CA VAL A 895 -7.62 3.77 16.82
C VAL A 895 -8.54 4.79 17.47
N LYS A 896 -9.19 4.42 18.56
CA LYS A 896 -9.98 5.38 19.34
C LYS A 896 -9.01 6.24 20.16
N THR A 897 -8.74 7.43 19.66
CA THR A 897 -7.67 8.30 20.19
C THR A 897 -7.90 8.71 21.66
N ALA A 898 -9.15 8.85 22.08
CA ALA A 898 -9.48 9.24 23.46
C ALA A 898 -9.12 8.16 24.49
N THR A 899 -9.18 6.88 24.14
CA THR A 899 -8.98 5.76 25.06
C THR A 899 -7.78 4.89 24.73
N GLY A 900 -7.26 4.95 23.50
CA GLY A 900 -6.22 4.07 22.98
C GLY A 900 -6.71 2.66 22.62
N GLU A 901 -8.03 2.41 22.70
CA GLU A 901 -8.62 1.16 22.24
C GLU A 901 -8.31 0.93 20.76
N GLY A 902 -7.98 -0.30 20.40
CA GLY A 902 -7.56 -0.68 19.06
C GLY A 902 -6.04 -0.57 18.81
N LEU A 903 -5.27 -0.06 19.76
CA LEU A 903 -3.83 0.06 19.62
C LEU A 903 -3.12 -1.30 19.60
N ASN A 904 -3.69 -2.31 20.25
CA ASN A 904 -3.03 -3.60 20.44
C ASN A 904 -2.73 -4.30 19.10
N ARG A 905 -3.59 -4.15 18.08
CA ARG A 905 -3.36 -4.76 16.75
C ARG A 905 -2.10 -4.28 16.03
N PHE A 906 -1.51 -3.16 16.47
CA PHE A 906 -0.28 -2.59 15.90
C PHE A 906 0.99 -3.07 16.59
N TYR A 907 0.87 -3.76 17.73
CA TYR A 907 2.02 -4.34 18.41
C TYR A 907 2.61 -5.50 17.60
N ALA A 908 3.91 -5.60 17.63
CA ALA A 908 4.62 -6.71 17.01
C ALA A 908 4.23 -8.05 17.64
N PRO A 909 4.44 -9.18 16.95
CA PRO A 909 4.16 -10.50 17.48
C PRO A 909 4.83 -10.75 18.83
N GLY A 910 4.18 -11.50 19.70
CA GLY A 910 4.78 -12.07 20.90
C GLY A 910 5.82 -13.12 20.54
N ARG A 911 6.21 -13.94 21.51
CA ARG A 911 7.14 -15.07 21.25
C ARG A 911 6.57 -15.96 20.17
N ASN A 912 7.38 -16.22 19.14
CA ASN A 912 7.00 -17.07 18.02
C ASN A 912 8.18 -17.94 17.57
N TYR A 913 7.87 -18.96 16.79
CA TYR A 913 8.82 -20.01 16.41
C TYR A 913 8.84 -20.16 14.90
N ARG A 914 10.01 -20.44 14.37
CA ARG A 914 10.19 -20.81 12.97
C ARG A 914 11.06 -22.05 12.91
N MET A 915 10.69 -23.02 12.07
CA MET A 915 11.48 -24.21 11.83
C MET A 915 11.47 -24.58 10.36
N SER A 916 12.52 -25.19 9.89
CA SER A 916 12.59 -25.79 8.56
C SER A 916 13.47 -27.03 8.54
N VAL A 917 13.17 -27.91 7.61
CA VAL A 917 13.98 -29.07 7.26
C VAL A 917 14.23 -29.05 5.77
N GLN A 918 15.47 -29.31 5.39
CA GLN A 918 15.91 -29.37 4.00
C GLN A 918 16.69 -30.64 3.74
N PHE A 919 16.27 -31.38 2.71
CA PHE A 919 16.97 -32.52 2.16
C PHE A 919 17.65 -32.10 0.86
N GLU A 920 18.88 -32.60 0.63
CA GLU A 920 19.68 -32.30 -0.56
C GLU A 920 20.31 -33.58 -1.08
N PHE A 921 20.25 -33.78 -2.41
CA PHE A 921 20.80 -34.98 -3.09
C PHE A 921 21.70 -34.59 -4.26
#